data_ff8acb1811061e2aec74a36d559d48f0
#
_entry.id   ff8acb1811061e2aec74a36d559d48f0
#
_cell.length_a   1.000
_cell.length_b   1.000
_cell.length_c   1.000
_cell.angle_alpha   90.00
_cell.angle_beta   90.00
_cell.angle_gamma   90.00
#
_symmetry.space_group_name_H-M   'P 1'
#
loop_
_entity.id
_entity.type
_entity.pdbx_description
1 polymer ?
#
loop_
_entity_poly.entity_id
_entity_poly.type
_entity_poly.pdbx_seq_one_letter_code
_entity_poly.pdbx_strand_id
1 'polypeptide(L)'
;MYYSQEQQCIYVLDNGSGMKESVLRGHWMTIGNSSKKKVFKTAGNRIQTGAKGIGRFALDRISDRCEMLTVSEDGGLEWIVNWEDFDELKKLSDVKAKLYDTDESLLSYAQISDWKNRAVASVIRELDWGDTGTVFRLYGLHDEWGGKTIDKLKNHLENLLPPDVVNDFDIYFFDDETEIQKAKIISANLDSFDYKIEFQVCNDELKIGITRNEFDFGDEEERILKEAEIPEEEWKYFHGVVKTLSFFFPEIGEKENVIGNYRGILYFNKITATSQDTAKFYYKDIKGRRNLTKEFGGIKLYRDHFRVRPYGEYGDNDFDWLELAARLRRSPAGLGHKTGNWRVAPEQMIGIVDISRENTNLDDAANRNGIQEGKGFDQLKRILLSVITEFERDRQYIGRKLAAYKKKQDELQNQLDRMREKAEERRKWEEEREKQQDGEMSAAPVVNPEEVEELVDSLTARQEEEVKELRDEAKMLQTLATTGIVTNMFMHEIRTLTNNIGQELDAAYEAIKYDRDLDAAFQNVRQAIGFKKHFASWFNVTIESIRKDKRKRRLYNISEMLEEFLENWRAILNRNGVKLTAFCEKDIIFKCFAFDIENIISNLISNSLASFDRESESVLGKKEIHLRIEKWEKGFILYYEDTGWGLSDKYKKRPDIIMEAFESDKSGSEREEDEDGTGMGMWIVKRTVVEYNGDIDLSENKILDNGFKIVIRLGGM
;
A
#
# COMPACT_ATOMS: atom_id res chain seq x y z
N MET A 1 27.46 -12.00 20.01
CA MET A 1 27.98 -12.77 18.85
C MET A 1 29.37 -12.25 18.48
N TYR A 2 30.27 -13.16 18.14
CA TYR A 2 31.61 -12.83 17.62
C TYR A 2 31.91 -13.65 16.37
N TYR A 3 32.31 -13.00 15.30
CA TYR A 3 32.81 -13.64 14.09
C TYR A 3 34.32 -13.52 14.02
N SER A 4 35.03 -14.63 14.08
CA SER A 4 36.47 -14.67 13.86
C SER A 4 36.76 -14.90 12.40
N GLN A 5 37.33 -13.90 11.73
CA GLN A 5 37.73 -13.98 10.34
C GLN A 5 38.97 -14.89 10.17
N GLU A 6 39.84 -14.90 11.16
CA GLU A 6 41.03 -15.76 11.13
C GLU A 6 40.68 -17.25 11.29
N GLN A 7 39.78 -17.58 12.21
CA GLN A 7 39.35 -18.94 12.49
C GLN A 7 38.21 -19.43 11.60
N GLN A 8 37.60 -18.55 10.81
CA GLN A 8 36.36 -18.82 10.05
C GLN A 8 35.29 -19.48 10.91
N CYS A 9 35.06 -18.90 12.11
CA CYS A 9 34.17 -19.46 13.14
C CYS A 9 33.25 -18.35 13.68
N ILE A 10 32.00 -18.72 13.96
CA ILE A 10 31.03 -17.87 14.65
C ILE A 10 30.81 -18.36 16.06
N TYR A 11 30.91 -17.45 17.01
CA TYR A 11 30.57 -17.66 18.40
C TYR A 11 29.27 -16.95 18.73
N VAL A 12 28.31 -17.67 19.34
CA VAL A 12 27.08 -17.08 19.87
C VAL A 12 26.99 -17.39 21.36
N LEU A 13 26.97 -16.35 22.18
CA LEU A 13 26.96 -16.50 23.63
C LEU A 13 25.69 -15.85 24.21
N ASP A 14 25.09 -16.47 25.20
CA ASP A 14 24.05 -15.89 26.03
C ASP A 14 24.34 -16.13 27.55
N ASN A 15 23.90 -15.21 28.38
CA ASN A 15 23.97 -15.28 29.83
C ASN A 15 22.63 -15.69 30.47
N GLY A 16 21.91 -16.59 29.80
CA GLY A 16 20.64 -17.13 30.27
C GLY A 16 20.80 -18.19 31.36
N SER A 17 19.72 -18.92 31.65
CA SER A 17 19.71 -19.96 32.68
C SER A 17 20.32 -21.30 32.24
N GLY A 18 20.84 -21.40 31.03
CA GLY A 18 21.31 -22.63 30.42
C GLY A 18 20.22 -23.68 30.18
N MET A 19 20.63 -24.87 29.75
CA MET A 19 19.72 -25.98 29.47
C MET A 19 20.08 -27.20 30.33
N LYS A 20 19.05 -27.80 30.95
CA LYS A 20 19.19 -29.06 31.72
C LYS A 20 19.28 -30.25 30.78
N GLU A 21 19.87 -31.34 31.23
CA GLU A 21 20.02 -32.60 30.46
C GLU A 21 18.67 -33.10 29.90
N SER A 22 17.61 -33.03 30.72
CA SER A 22 16.26 -33.40 30.29
C SER A 22 15.75 -32.60 29.10
N VAL A 23 16.14 -31.33 28.98
CA VAL A 23 15.79 -30.46 27.86
C VAL A 23 16.58 -30.85 26.61
N LEU A 24 17.89 -31.12 26.77
CA LEU A 24 18.74 -31.51 25.64
C LEU A 24 18.31 -32.89 25.09
N ARG A 25 18.14 -33.89 25.92
CA ARG A 25 17.73 -35.23 25.50
C ARG A 25 16.30 -35.34 25.03
N GLY A 26 15.37 -34.65 25.71
CA GLY A 26 13.93 -34.78 25.44
C GLY A 26 13.39 -33.82 24.42
N HIS A 27 14.06 -32.66 24.23
CA HIS A 27 13.48 -31.57 23.47
C HIS A 27 14.41 -30.93 22.45
N TRP A 28 15.73 -30.93 22.64
CA TRP A 28 16.67 -30.20 21.79
C TRP A 28 16.68 -30.68 20.35
N MET A 29 16.73 -31.99 20.07
CA MET A 29 16.74 -32.52 18.70
C MET A 29 15.38 -33.11 18.26
N THR A 30 14.30 -32.84 18.98
CA THR A 30 12.98 -33.37 18.66
C THR A 30 12.16 -32.40 17.84
N ILE A 31 11.82 -32.73 16.59
CA ILE A 31 10.98 -31.93 15.70
C ILE A 31 9.53 -31.94 16.23
N GLY A 32 8.88 -30.77 16.21
CA GLY A 32 7.45 -30.67 16.53
C GLY A 32 7.10 -30.73 18.02
N ASN A 33 8.07 -30.53 18.91
CA ASN A 33 7.81 -30.49 20.34
C ASN A 33 6.98 -29.26 20.75
N SER A 34 5.80 -29.53 21.33
CA SER A 34 4.83 -28.51 21.75
C SER A 34 4.93 -28.10 23.22
N SER A 35 6.00 -28.49 23.95
CA SER A 35 6.16 -28.16 25.38
C SER A 35 6.10 -26.64 25.65
N LYS A 36 6.71 -25.84 24.79
CA LYS A 36 6.66 -24.37 24.84
C LYS A 36 5.31 -23.76 24.45
N LYS A 37 4.36 -24.55 23.92
CA LYS A 37 2.99 -24.06 23.70
C LYS A 37 2.19 -24.02 25.01
N LYS A 38 2.51 -24.87 25.96
CA LYS A 38 1.82 -24.99 27.27
C LYS A 38 2.43 -24.09 28.34
N VAL A 39 3.77 -23.94 28.35
CA VAL A 39 4.49 -23.11 29.30
C VAL A 39 5.38 -22.15 28.49
N PHE A 40 4.84 -20.98 28.20
CA PHE A 40 5.50 -20.01 27.31
C PHE A 40 6.19 -18.85 28.08
N LYS A 41 6.07 -18.80 29.41
CA LYS A 41 6.75 -17.82 30.27
C LYS A 41 7.89 -18.47 31.04
N THR A 42 9.02 -17.75 31.15
CA THR A 42 10.15 -18.12 32.02
C THR A 42 9.80 -17.84 33.48
N ALA A 43 10.64 -18.34 34.41
CA ALA A 43 10.53 -17.98 35.82
C ALA A 43 10.58 -16.46 36.09
N GLY A 44 11.28 -15.69 35.24
CA GLY A 44 11.31 -14.23 35.23
C GLY A 44 10.15 -13.56 34.48
N ASN A 45 9.05 -14.29 34.21
CA ASN A 45 7.85 -13.82 33.51
C ASN A 45 8.08 -13.37 32.04
N ARG A 46 9.25 -13.62 31.45
CA ARG A 46 9.57 -13.35 30.05
C ARG A 46 8.95 -14.40 29.13
N ILE A 47 8.35 -13.94 28.03
CA ILE A 47 7.77 -14.85 27.04
C ILE A 47 8.88 -15.50 26.21
N GLN A 48 8.87 -16.85 26.14
CA GLN A 48 9.84 -17.62 25.38
C GLN A 48 9.52 -17.60 23.89
N THR A 49 10.49 -17.26 23.04
CA THR A 49 10.39 -17.34 21.59
C THR A 49 10.61 -18.76 21.08
N GLY A 50 10.10 -19.08 19.87
CA GLY A 50 10.37 -20.38 19.23
C GLY A 50 9.44 -21.52 19.66
N ALA A 51 8.13 -21.43 19.35
CA ALA A 51 7.13 -22.46 19.72
C ALA A 51 7.26 -23.80 18.97
N LYS A 52 7.84 -23.82 17.76
CA LYS A 52 7.82 -25.00 16.87
C LYS A 52 9.07 -25.90 16.97
N GLY A 53 10.11 -25.48 17.68
CA GLY A 53 11.31 -26.28 17.94
C GLY A 53 12.14 -26.65 16.69
N ILE A 54 12.10 -25.86 15.61
CA ILE A 54 12.84 -26.15 14.37
C ILE A 54 13.99 -25.17 14.08
N GLY A 55 14.08 -24.03 14.82
CA GLY A 55 15.11 -23.00 14.58
C GLY A 55 16.55 -23.50 14.70
N ARG A 56 16.80 -24.47 15.57
CA ARG A 56 18.13 -25.10 15.75
C ARG A 56 18.64 -25.85 14.52
N PHE A 57 17.76 -26.35 13.65
CA PHE A 57 18.17 -26.98 12.40
C PHE A 57 18.66 -25.97 11.35
N ALA A 58 18.47 -24.66 11.61
CA ALA A 58 19.11 -23.64 10.78
C ALA A 58 20.63 -23.55 10.98
N LEU A 59 21.19 -24.16 12.04
CA LEU A 59 22.62 -24.27 12.27
C LEU A 59 23.30 -25.08 11.19
N ASP A 60 22.66 -26.16 10.70
CA ASP A 60 23.07 -26.97 9.57
C ASP A 60 23.30 -26.12 8.29
N ARG A 61 22.44 -25.13 8.04
CA ARG A 61 22.58 -24.27 6.87
C ARG A 61 23.76 -23.27 6.98
N ILE A 62 24.25 -23.03 8.19
CA ILE A 62 25.28 -22.01 8.45
C ILE A 62 26.68 -22.65 8.48
N SER A 63 26.79 -23.91 9.02
CA SER A 63 28.08 -24.53 9.33
C SER A 63 28.03 -26.03 9.24
N ASP A 64 29.18 -26.66 8.92
CA ASP A 64 29.33 -28.11 8.89
C ASP A 64 29.31 -28.73 10.29
N ARG A 65 29.79 -28.01 11.30
CA ARG A 65 29.91 -28.48 12.66
C ARG A 65 29.45 -27.44 13.67
N CYS A 66 28.65 -27.89 14.63
CA CYS A 66 28.20 -27.08 15.75
C CYS A 66 28.60 -27.76 17.09
N GLU A 67 29.27 -26.99 17.93
CA GLU A 67 29.59 -27.34 19.31
C GLU A 67 28.86 -26.35 20.22
N MET A 68 28.29 -26.87 21.30
CA MET A 68 27.53 -26.07 22.26
C MET A 68 27.90 -26.47 23.67
N LEU A 69 28.33 -25.51 24.50
CA LEU A 69 28.35 -25.67 25.95
C LEU A 69 27.16 -24.94 26.55
N THR A 70 26.38 -25.62 27.38
CA THR A 70 25.34 -24.96 28.18
C THR A 70 25.54 -25.29 29.65
N VAL A 71 25.52 -24.26 30.48
CA VAL A 71 25.72 -24.38 31.94
C VAL A 71 24.44 -23.92 32.62
N SER A 72 23.83 -24.82 33.38
CA SER A 72 22.62 -24.54 34.18
C SER A 72 22.93 -24.72 35.68
N GLU A 73 21.93 -24.52 36.54
CA GLU A 73 22.03 -24.80 37.97
C GLU A 73 22.43 -26.27 38.29
N ASP A 74 22.13 -27.18 37.34
CA ASP A 74 22.41 -28.62 37.50
C ASP A 74 23.82 -29.02 37.01
N GLY A 75 24.60 -28.10 36.45
CA GLY A 75 25.94 -28.31 35.90
C GLY A 75 26.08 -27.99 34.41
N GLY A 76 27.26 -28.28 33.86
CA GLY A 76 27.63 -28.02 32.50
C GLY A 76 27.48 -29.24 31.58
N LEU A 77 26.97 -29.03 30.40
CA LEU A 77 26.77 -30.05 29.36
C LEU A 77 27.33 -29.57 28.03
N GLU A 78 28.22 -30.36 27.44
CA GLU A 78 28.72 -30.12 26.09
C GLU A 78 27.96 -31.01 25.10
N TRP A 79 27.46 -30.37 24.03
CA TRP A 79 26.78 -31.03 22.93
C TRP A 79 27.49 -30.74 21.61
N ILE A 80 27.79 -31.82 20.86
CA ILE A 80 28.54 -31.72 19.59
C ILE A 80 27.75 -32.44 18.52
N VAL A 81 27.60 -31.77 17.36
CA VAL A 81 27.03 -32.36 16.13
C VAL A 81 27.90 -31.98 14.94
N ASN A 82 28.14 -32.97 14.07
CA ASN A 82 28.69 -32.77 12.73
C ASN A 82 27.58 -33.05 11.73
N TRP A 83 27.23 -32.06 10.95
CA TRP A 83 26.11 -32.17 10.02
C TRP A 83 26.43 -33.05 8.82
N GLU A 84 27.70 -33.17 8.41
CA GLU A 84 28.14 -34.10 7.37
C GLU A 84 27.74 -35.57 7.68
N ASP A 85 27.65 -35.91 8.97
CA ASP A 85 27.22 -37.24 9.38
C ASP A 85 25.77 -37.57 8.94
N PHE A 86 24.97 -36.56 8.61
CA PHE A 86 23.59 -36.72 8.11
C PHE A 86 23.55 -37.07 6.61
N ASP A 87 24.51 -36.66 5.82
CA ASP A 87 24.54 -36.90 4.36
C ASP A 87 24.90 -38.36 4.03
N GLU A 88 25.66 -39.02 4.89
CA GLU A 88 26.07 -40.39 4.71
C GLU A 88 25.02 -41.44 5.16
N LEU A 89 24.00 -41.02 5.91
CA LEU A 89 23.06 -41.92 6.56
C LEU A 89 21.68 -42.01 5.87
N LYS A 90 21.14 -43.22 5.74
CA LYS A 90 19.84 -43.46 5.09
C LYS A 90 18.63 -43.03 5.93
N LYS A 91 18.81 -42.80 7.23
CA LYS A 91 17.72 -42.43 8.17
C LYS A 91 18.20 -41.39 9.16
N LEU A 92 17.37 -40.37 9.39
CA LEU A 92 17.59 -39.32 10.39
C LEU A 92 17.75 -39.88 11.83
N SER A 93 17.17 -41.05 12.13
CA SER A 93 17.29 -41.72 13.42
C SER A 93 18.68 -42.30 13.74
N ASP A 94 19.55 -42.39 12.72
CA ASP A 94 20.86 -43.02 12.86
C ASP A 94 21.95 -41.98 13.21
N VAL A 95 21.65 -40.70 13.07
CA VAL A 95 22.53 -39.60 13.48
C VAL A 95 22.50 -39.44 14.99
N LYS A 96 23.66 -39.42 15.62
CA LYS A 96 23.82 -39.24 17.06
C LYS A 96 24.70 -38.05 17.36
N ALA A 97 24.11 -37.02 17.95
CA ALA A 97 24.90 -35.97 18.59
C ALA A 97 25.56 -36.52 19.85
N LYS A 98 26.76 -36.04 20.13
CA LYS A 98 27.50 -36.42 21.34
C LYS A 98 27.13 -35.50 22.48
N LEU A 99 26.92 -36.01 23.66
CA LEU A 99 26.61 -35.22 24.86
C LEU A 99 27.54 -35.68 26.00
N TYR A 100 28.23 -34.75 26.61
CA TYR A 100 29.20 -34.95 27.67
C TYR A 100 28.88 -34.04 28.86
N ASP A 101 29.10 -34.54 30.07
CA ASP A 101 29.17 -33.71 31.28
C ASP A 101 30.53 -32.98 31.31
N THR A 102 30.55 -31.73 31.73
CA THR A 102 31.78 -30.95 31.81
C THR A 102 31.70 -29.91 32.93
N ASP A 103 32.87 -29.65 33.55
CA ASP A 103 33.05 -28.57 34.53
C ASP A 103 33.65 -27.32 33.91
N GLU A 104 33.75 -27.25 32.58
CA GLU A 104 34.31 -26.11 31.88
C GLU A 104 33.40 -24.88 31.97
N SER A 105 33.98 -23.70 32.21
CA SER A 105 33.22 -22.47 32.24
C SER A 105 32.90 -21.98 30.83
N LEU A 106 31.78 -21.27 30.67
CA LEU A 106 31.35 -20.69 29.38
C LEU A 106 32.43 -19.84 28.70
N LEU A 107 33.15 -19.04 29.49
CA LEU A 107 34.19 -18.12 28.97
C LEU A 107 35.47 -18.87 28.56
N SER A 108 35.84 -19.94 29.28
CA SER A 108 36.94 -20.84 28.89
C SER A 108 36.59 -21.57 27.59
N TYR A 109 35.41 -22.16 27.54
CA TYR A 109 34.93 -22.88 26.36
C TYR A 109 34.87 -21.98 25.11
N ALA A 110 34.44 -20.71 25.24
CA ALA A 110 34.43 -19.76 24.15
C ALA A 110 35.84 -19.36 23.67
N GLN A 111 36.91 -19.71 24.42
CA GLN A 111 38.29 -19.37 24.09
C GLN A 111 38.50 -17.86 23.86
N ILE A 112 37.85 -17.02 24.66
CA ILE A 112 37.88 -15.54 24.50
C ILE A 112 39.31 -14.99 24.53
N SER A 113 40.23 -15.62 25.24
CA SER A 113 41.62 -15.25 25.27
C SER A 113 42.31 -15.33 23.89
N ASP A 114 41.81 -16.14 23.00
CA ASP A 114 42.41 -16.41 21.68
C ASP A 114 41.80 -15.55 20.57
N TRP A 115 40.72 -14.81 20.91
CA TRP A 115 40.07 -13.92 19.96
C TRP A 115 40.93 -12.69 19.66
N LYS A 116 41.03 -12.35 18.39
CA LYS A 116 41.84 -11.21 17.90
C LYS A 116 41.27 -9.88 18.49
N ASN A 117 40.00 -9.74 18.54
CA ASN A 117 39.35 -8.54 19.09
C ASN A 117 39.30 -8.60 20.62
N ARG A 118 40.28 -7.96 21.28
CA ARG A 118 40.35 -7.89 22.75
C ARG A 118 39.24 -7.06 23.40
N ALA A 119 38.54 -6.23 22.65
CA ALA A 119 37.44 -5.41 23.16
C ALA A 119 36.25 -6.26 23.67
N VAL A 120 36.04 -7.43 23.10
CA VAL A 120 34.97 -8.35 23.53
C VAL A 120 35.11 -8.77 24.99
N ALA A 121 36.34 -9.06 25.43
CA ALA A 121 36.62 -9.45 26.82
C ALA A 121 36.29 -8.34 27.82
N SER A 122 36.41 -7.06 27.43
CA SER A 122 36.03 -5.92 28.27
C SER A 122 34.52 -5.84 28.43
N VAL A 123 33.75 -5.98 27.33
CA VAL A 123 32.28 -5.95 27.36
C VAL A 123 31.73 -7.11 28.20
N ILE A 124 32.26 -8.31 28.04
CA ILE A 124 31.84 -9.48 28.83
C ILE A 124 32.04 -9.25 30.31
N ARG A 125 33.16 -8.62 30.73
CA ARG A 125 33.39 -8.29 32.14
C ARG A 125 32.44 -7.23 32.68
N GLU A 126 32.11 -6.23 31.86
CA GLU A 126 31.17 -5.16 32.24
C GLU A 126 29.71 -5.66 32.35
N LEU A 127 29.37 -6.73 31.62
CA LEU A 127 28.02 -7.29 31.63
C LEU A 127 27.75 -8.20 32.83
N ASP A 128 28.69 -8.33 33.76
CA ASP A 128 28.59 -9.23 34.96
C ASP A 128 28.05 -10.62 34.56
N TRP A 129 28.78 -11.25 33.63
CA TRP A 129 28.41 -12.53 33.03
C TRP A 129 28.40 -13.61 34.13
N GLY A 130 27.19 -14.11 34.45
CA GLY A 130 26.99 -15.14 35.47
C GLY A 130 27.59 -16.50 35.09
N ASP A 131 27.50 -17.44 36.01
CA ASP A 131 28.02 -18.82 35.81
C ASP A 131 27.15 -19.65 34.85
N THR A 132 25.91 -19.20 34.54
CA THR A 132 24.95 -19.92 33.70
C THR A 132 24.80 -19.27 32.32
N GLY A 133 24.41 -20.06 31.31
CA GLY A 133 24.20 -19.60 29.96
C GLY A 133 24.49 -20.64 28.88
N THR A 134 24.64 -20.18 27.64
CA THR A 134 24.97 -21.07 26.53
C THR A 134 25.97 -20.41 25.57
N VAL A 135 26.92 -21.20 25.10
CA VAL A 135 27.90 -20.83 24.06
C VAL A 135 27.77 -21.81 22.91
N PHE A 136 27.58 -21.27 21.69
CA PHE A 136 27.71 -22.01 20.44
C PHE A 136 29.01 -21.65 19.75
N ARG A 137 29.66 -22.64 19.14
CA ARG A 137 30.81 -22.51 18.24
C ARG A 137 30.45 -23.18 16.93
N LEU A 138 30.44 -22.41 15.83
CA LEU A 138 30.04 -22.86 14.49
C LEU A 138 31.26 -22.86 13.58
N TYR A 139 31.66 -24.04 13.11
CA TYR A 139 32.84 -24.25 12.26
C TYR A 139 32.44 -24.72 10.86
N GLY A 140 33.33 -24.47 9.87
CA GLY A 140 33.03 -24.84 8.49
C GLY A 140 31.84 -24.04 7.94
N LEU A 141 31.97 -22.71 7.91
CA LEU A 141 30.91 -21.83 7.46
C LEU A 141 30.68 -21.98 5.94
N HIS A 142 29.42 -22.18 5.54
CA HIS A 142 29.06 -22.44 4.14
C HIS A 142 29.14 -21.20 3.24
N ASP A 143 28.94 -20.01 3.80
CA ASP A 143 28.97 -18.75 3.07
C ASP A 143 30.23 -17.94 3.35
N GLU A 144 30.64 -17.09 2.39
CA GLU A 144 31.69 -16.11 2.61
C GLU A 144 31.18 -14.95 3.50
N TRP A 145 31.70 -14.86 4.71
CA TRP A 145 31.38 -13.81 5.69
C TRP A 145 32.27 -12.58 5.47
N GLY A 146 32.13 -11.93 4.29
CA GLY A 146 32.78 -10.67 3.98
C GLY A 146 31.99 -9.46 4.49
N GLY A 147 32.58 -8.25 4.38
CA GLY A 147 32.01 -7.01 4.93
C GLY A 147 30.55 -6.76 4.57
N LYS A 148 30.16 -7.01 3.32
CA LYS A 148 28.75 -6.85 2.89
C LYS A 148 27.77 -7.81 3.59
N THR A 149 28.20 -9.02 3.88
CA THR A 149 27.39 -10.02 4.60
C THR A 149 27.24 -9.63 6.07
N ILE A 150 28.31 -9.15 6.67
CA ILE A 150 28.33 -8.63 8.04
C ILE A 150 27.43 -7.40 8.17
N ASP A 151 27.54 -6.45 7.24
CA ASP A 151 26.68 -5.25 7.24
C ASP A 151 25.18 -5.61 7.13
N LYS A 152 24.85 -6.57 6.25
CA LYS A 152 23.47 -7.09 6.16
C LYS A 152 23.02 -7.76 7.46
N LEU A 153 23.91 -8.53 8.12
CA LEU A 153 23.60 -9.15 9.39
C LEU A 153 23.34 -8.09 10.48
N LYS A 154 24.21 -7.08 10.58
CA LYS A 154 24.02 -5.96 11.54
C LYS A 154 22.68 -5.27 11.30
N ASN A 155 22.37 -4.90 10.08
CA ASN A 155 21.07 -4.31 9.72
C ASN A 155 19.87 -5.24 10.07
N HIS A 156 20.03 -6.55 9.88
CA HIS A 156 19.01 -7.51 10.28
C HIS A 156 18.85 -7.59 11.81
N LEU A 157 19.94 -7.52 12.55
CA LEU A 157 19.91 -7.52 14.03
C LEU A 157 19.28 -6.23 14.57
N GLU A 158 19.59 -5.07 14.00
CA GLU A 158 18.98 -3.78 14.32
C GLU A 158 17.46 -3.81 14.10
N ASN A 159 17.00 -4.41 13.00
CA ASN A 159 15.59 -4.59 12.70
C ASN A 159 14.90 -5.68 13.54
N LEU A 160 15.65 -6.50 14.27
CA LEU A 160 15.11 -7.52 15.17
C LEU A 160 14.52 -6.88 16.44
N LEU A 161 15.09 -5.78 16.88
CA LEU A 161 14.67 -5.04 18.06
C LEU A 161 13.65 -3.97 17.67
N PRO A 162 12.47 -3.93 18.32
CA PRO A 162 11.52 -2.87 18.06
C PRO A 162 12.12 -1.52 18.55
N PRO A 163 12.10 -0.47 17.71
CA PRO A 163 12.44 0.88 18.17
C PRO A 163 11.51 1.33 19.31
N ASP A 164 12.01 2.19 20.20
CA ASP A 164 11.26 2.80 21.32
C ASP A 164 10.65 1.83 22.34
N VAL A 165 11.06 0.57 22.35
CA VAL A 165 10.65 -0.41 23.36
C VAL A 165 11.83 -0.70 24.27
N VAL A 166 11.60 -0.72 25.58
CA VAL A 166 12.59 -1.18 26.56
C VAL A 166 12.79 -2.67 26.33
N ASN A 167 13.97 -3.05 25.87
CA ASN A 167 14.31 -4.44 25.61
C ASN A 167 14.78 -5.11 26.90
N ASP A 168 14.30 -6.35 27.12
CA ASP A 168 14.72 -7.18 28.25
C ASP A 168 16.13 -7.77 28.06
N PHE A 169 16.78 -7.50 26.91
CA PHE A 169 18.12 -8.00 26.62
C PHE A 169 18.82 -7.11 25.59
N ASP A 170 20.16 -7.09 25.65
CA ASP A 170 21.04 -6.39 24.72
C ASP A 170 21.66 -7.38 23.72
N ILE A 171 21.85 -6.94 22.49
CA ILE A 171 22.59 -7.69 21.46
C ILE A 171 23.90 -6.97 21.19
N TYR A 172 25.00 -7.72 21.22
CA TYR A 172 26.33 -7.26 20.81
C TYR A 172 26.84 -8.10 19.65
N PHE A 173 27.33 -7.44 18.62
CA PHE A 173 27.98 -8.10 17.48
C PHE A 173 29.40 -7.57 17.33
N PHE A 174 30.37 -8.48 17.32
CA PHE A 174 31.78 -8.19 17.10
C PHE A 174 32.30 -9.00 15.92
N ASP A 175 33.22 -8.43 15.20
CA ASP A 175 34.18 -9.11 14.35
C ASP A 175 35.61 -8.76 14.79
N ASP A 176 36.64 -9.19 14.04
CA ASP A 176 38.03 -8.98 14.39
C ASP A 176 38.44 -7.49 14.47
N GLU A 177 37.64 -6.58 13.92
CA GLU A 177 37.92 -5.14 13.80
C GLU A 177 36.88 -4.22 14.50
N THR A 178 35.76 -4.75 14.97
CA THR A 178 34.68 -3.95 15.54
C THR A 178 35.11 -3.22 16.81
N GLU A 179 34.94 -1.90 16.84
CA GLU A 179 35.14 -1.05 18.02
C GLU A 179 34.03 -1.26 19.05
N ILE A 180 34.34 -1.13 20.35
CA ILE A 180 33.39 -1.33 21.47
C ILE A 180 32.12 -0.49 21.28
N GLN A 181 32.28 0.79 20.91
CA GLN A 181 31.15 1.73 20.78
C GLN A 181 30.18 1.36 19.64
N LYS A 182 30.65 0.56 18.69
CA LYS A 182 29.87 0.10 17.52
C LYS A 182 29.36 -1.33 17.65
N ALA A 183 29.70 -2.02 18.73
CA ALA A 183 29.39 -3.43 18.92
C ALA A 183 27.95 -3.64 19.41
N LYS A 184 27.43 -2.73 20.22
CA LYS A 184 26.04 -2.82 20.69
C LYS A 184 25.09 -2.55 19.54
N ILE A 185 24.24 -3.51 19.25
CA ILE A 185 23.16 -3.36 18.27
C ILE A 185 22.09 -2.50 18.93
N ILE A 186 21.91 -1.32 18.38
CA ILE A 186 20.92 -0.34 18.83
C ILE A 186 19.79 -0.35 17.81
N SER A 187 18.55 -0.43 18.27
CA SER A 187 17.39 -0.23 17.41
C SER A 187 17.40 1.17 16.78
N ALA A 188 16.76 1.31 15.64
CA ALA A 188 16.69 2.58 14.93
C ALA A 188 16.19 3.70 15.83
N ASN A 189 16.92 4.82 15.88
CA ASN A 189 16.41 6.04 16.48
C ASN A 189 15.44 6.71 15.51
N LEU A 190 14.15 6.72 15.87
CA LEU A 190 13.06 7.30 15.09
C LEU A 190 12.62 8.69 15.62
N ASP A 191 13.48 9.39 16.36
CA ASP A 191 13.16 10.72 16.92
C ASP A 191 12.90 11.78 15.83
N SER A 192 13.36 11.53 14.61
CA SER A 192 13.15 12.44 13.48
C SER A 192 11.91 12.02 12.67
N PHE A 193 10.74 12.55 13.01
CA PHE A 193 9.47 12.27 12.34
C PHE A 193 8.66 13.55 12.08
N ASP A 194 7.72 13.47 11.12
CA ASP A 194 6.71 14.51 10.91
C ASP A 194 5.47 14.28 11.75
N TYR A 195 5.01 13.05 11.85
CA TYR A 195 3.93 12.61 12.73
C TYR A 195 4.31 11.31 13.42
N LYS A 196 3.98 11.20 14.70
CA LYS A 196 3.99 9.95 15.47
C LYS A 196 2.57 9.61 15.86
N ILE A 197 2.16 8.38 15.57
CA ILE A 197 0.84 7.87 15.88
C ILE A 197 1.03 6.64 16.78
N GLU A 198 0.66 6.78 18.04
CA GLU A 198 0.67 5.69 19.00
C GLU A 198 -0.74 5.14 19.14
N PHE A 199 -0.91 3.84 19.11
CA PHE A 199 -2.23 3.26 19.31
C PHE A 199 -2.17 2.05 20.24
N GLN A 200 -3.27 1.84 20.94
CA GLN A 200 -3.45 0.72 21.84
C GLN A 200 -4.88 0.19 21.73
N VAL A 201 -5.00 -1.10 21.58
CA VAL A 201 -6.27 -1.83 21.69
C VAL A 201 -6.31 -2.51 23.04
N CYS A 202 -7.32 -2.16 23.85
CA CYS A 202 -7.58 -2.76 25.16
C CYS A 202 -9.06 -3.15 25.22
N ASN A 203 -9.33 -4.45 25.35
CA ASN A 203 -10.69 -4.98 25.23
C ASN A 203 -11.31 -4.54 23.87
N ASP A 204 -12.48 -3.89 23.89
CA ASP A 204 -13.16 -3.38 22.70
C ASP A 204 -12.97 -1.86 22.51
N GLU A 205 -11.89 -1.29 23.03
CA GLU A 205 -11.55 0.13 22.89
C GLU A 205 -10.24 0.29 22.12
N LEU A 206 -10.25 1.14 21.09
CA LEU A 206 -9.07 1.61 20.35
C LEU A 206 -8.74 3.03 20.80
N LYS A 207 -7.57 3.22 21.40
CA LYS A 207 -7.01 4.54 21.72
C LYS A 207 -5.92 4.90 20.72
N ILE A 208 -5.97 6.14 20.22
CA ILE A 208 -5.01 6.68 19.26
C ILE A 208 -4.45 7.98 19.82
N GLY A 209 -3.14 8.08 19.90
CA GLY A 209 -2.42 9.32 20.22
C GLY A 209 -1.70 9.84 18.99
N ILE A 210 -1.92 11.09 18.60
CA ILE A 210 -1.30 11.73 17.45
C ILE A 210 -0.41 12.86 17.94
N THR A 211 0.89 12.82 17.60
CA THR A 211 1.87 13.88 17.83
C THR A 211 2.23 14.51 16.50
N ARG A 212 2.02 15.83 16.38
CA ARG A 212 2.35 16.63 15.20
C ARG A 212 3.73 17.26 15.37
N ASN A 213 4.65 17.00 14.44
CA ASN A 213 5.97 17.60 14.41
C ASN A 213 6.37 18.11 13.00
N GLU A 214 5.41 18.14 12.07
CA GLU A 214 5.64 18.50 10.67
C GLU A 214 5.79 20.01 10.46
N PHE A 215 5.20 20.85 11.33
CA PHE A 215 4.99 22.26 11.09
C PHE A 215 5.94 23.14 11.90
N ASP A 216 6.39 24.25 11.31
CA ASP A 216 7.17 25.32 11.96
C ASP A 216 6.64 26.67 11.47
N PHE A 217 5.90 27.35 12.33
CA PHE A 217 5.29 28.64 12.04
C PHE A 217 6.17 29.84 12.41
N GLY A 218 7.30 29.60 13.10
CA GLY A 218 8.18 30.65 13.57
C GLY A 218 7.49 31.62 14.54
N ASP A 219 7.96 32.89 14.55
CA ASP A 219 7.46 33.94 15.46
C ASP A 219 6.02 34.37 15.18
N GLU A 220 5.45 33.99 14.04
CA GLU A 220 4.11 34.40 13.61
C GLU A 220 3.03 33.32 13.87
N GLU A 221 3.33 32.31 14.65
CA GLU A 221 2.45 31.14 14.83
C GLU A 221 1.03 31.54 15.24
N GLU A 222 0.85 32.33 16.27
CA GLU A 222 -0.48 32.71 16.79
C GLU A 222 -1.31 33.40 15.70
N ARG A 223 -0.68 34.31 14.93
CA ARG A 223 -1.34 35.00 13.82
C ARG A 223 -1.76 34.05 12.72
N ILE A 224 -0.84 33.15 12.30
CA ILE A 224 -1.09 32.19 11.24
C ILE A 224 -2.22 31.23 11.61
N LEU A 225 -2.17 30.66 12.80
CA LEU A 225 -3.17 29.72 13.28
C LEU A 225 -4.56 30.35 13.39
N LYS A 226 -4.63 31.61 13.90
CA LYS A 226 -5.88 32.37 14.01
C LYS A 226 -6.45 32.71 12.62
N GLU A 227 -5.64 33.26 11.71
CA GLU A 227 -6.07 33.64 10.36
C GLU A 227 -6.38 32.41 9.48
N ALA A 228 -5.73 31.25 9.73
CA ALA A 228 -6.06 29.98 9.13
C ALA A 228 -7.33 29.36 9.72
N GLU A 229 -7.99 30.03 10.66
CA GLU A 229 -9.21 29.54 11.34
C GLU A 229 -9.01 28.16 12.02
N ILE A 230 -7.82 27.92 12.57
CA ILE A 230 -7.55 26.72 13.39
C ILE A 230 -7.97 27.05 14.84
N PRO A 231 -8.87 26.24 15.46
CA PRO A 231 -9.34 26.51 16.81
C PRO A 231 -8.18 26.55 17.84
N GLU A 232 -8.28 27.44 18.82
CA GLU A 232 -7.23 27.60 19.87
C GLU A 232 -6.96 26.31 20.66
N GLU A 233 -7.98 25.46 20.82
CA GLU A 233 -7.84 24.15 21.45
C GLU A 233 -6.94 23.18 20.68
N GLU A 234 -6.75 23.38 19.38
CA GLU A 234 -5.86 22.59 18.52
C GLU A 234 -4.39 23.07 18.58
N TRP A 235 -4.12 24.32 19.02
CA TRP A 235 -2.78 24.93 18.97
C TRP A 235 -1.76 24.17 19.81
N LYS A 236 -2.17 23.71 21.00
CA LYS A 236 -1.31 22.91 21.90
C LYS A 236 -0.72 21.67 21.23
N TYR A 237 -1.38 21.11 20.22
CA TYR A 237 -0.90 19.92 19.52
C TYR A 237 0.25 20.19 18.55
N PHE A 238 0.59 21.45 18.28
CA PHE A 238 1.82 21.81 17.56
C PHE A 238 3.04 21.91 18.48
N HIS A 239 2.85 21.86 19.79
CA HIS A 239 3.89 21.94 20.82
C HIS A 239 4.16 20.62 21.54
N GLY A 240 4.04 19.52 20.83
CA GLY A 240 4.36 18.18 21.36
C GLY A 240 3.30 17.59 22.30
N VAL A 241 2.16 18.26 22.50
CA VAL A 241 1.04 17.66 23.22
C VAL A 241 0.37 16.61 22.33
N VAL A 242 0.16 15.43 22.88
CA VAL A 242 -0.47 14.31 22.16
C VAL A 242 -1.98 14.53 22.05
N LYS A 243 -2.52 14.48 20.83
CA LYS A 243 -3.96 14.48 20.59
C LYS A 243 -4.48 13.07 20.76
N THR A 244 -5.31 12.83 21.76
CA THR A 244 -5.86 11.50 22.05
C THR A 244 -7.28 11.35 21.51
N LEU A 245 -7.53 10.26 20.80
CA LEU A 245 -8.82 9.84 20.29
C LEU A 245 -9.13 8.45 20.84
N SER A 246 -10.39 8.18 21.17
CA SER A 246 -10.86 6.88 21.64
C SER A 246 -12.10 6.45 20.86
N PHE A 247 -12.13 5.20 20.43
CA PHE A 247 -13.22 4.61 19.67
C PHE A 247 -13.58 3.25 20.25
N PHE A 248 -14.84 2.95 20.37
CA PHE A 248 -15.31 1.59 20.59
C PHE A 248 -15.41 0.82 19.26
N PHE A 249 -15.23 -0.49 19.29
CA PHE A 249 -15.20 -1.33 18.09
C PHE A 249 -16.43 -1.17 17.17
N PRO A 250 -17.69 -1.04 17.66
CA PRO A 250 -18.81 -0.73 16.79
C PRO A 250 -18.66 0.57 15.98
N GLU A 251 -17.96 1.58 16.52
CA GLU A 251 -17.74 2.86 15.85
C GLU A 251 -16.72 2.77 14.71
N ILE A 252 -15.82 1.79 14.76
CA ILE A 252 -14.83 1.51 13.72
C ILE A 252 -15.23 0.36 12.78
N GLY A 253 -16.51 -0.09 12.86
CA GLY A 253 -17.07 -1.12 12.00
C GLY A 253 -16.78 -2.56 12.43
N GLU A 254 -16.24 -2.79 13.65
CA GLU A 254 -15.98 -4.10 14.22
C GLU A 254 -16.99 -4.41 15.34
N LYS A 255 -17.47 -5.67 15.42
CA LYS A 255 -18.47 -6.05 16.44
C LYS A 255 -17.82 -6.25 17.81
N GLU A 256 -16.67 -6.92 17.84
CA GLU A 256 -15.94 -7.30 19.04
C GLU A 256 -14.44 -7.46 18.74
N ASN A 257 -13.61 -7.41 19.75
CA ASN A 257 -12.18 -7.68 19.62
C ASN A 257 -11.91 -9.18 19.68
N VAL A 258 -11.60 -9.79 18.53
CA VAL A 258 -11.29 -11.22 18.44
C VAL A 258 -9.80 -11.53 18.64
N ILE A 259 -8.94 -10.50 18.78
CA ILE A 259 -7.50 -10.63 18.90
C ILE A 259 -7.04 -10.56 20.36
N GLY A 260 -7.63 -9.66 21.14
CA GLY A 260 -7.17 -9.29 22.48
C GLY A 260 -6.36 -7.99 22.46
N ASN A 261 -5.57 -7.77 23.50
CA ASN A 261 -4.84 -6.50 23.68
C ASN A 261 -3.54 -6.48 22.88
N TYR A 262 -3.29 -5.38 22.18
CA TYR A 262 -2.04 -5.11 21.46
C TYR A 262 -1.85 -3.61 21.26
N ARG A 263 -0.66 -3.23 20.81
CA ARG A 263 -0.29 -1.82 20.62
C ARG A 263 0.60 -1.64 19.39
N GLY A 264 0.78 -0.40 18.97
CA GLY A 264 1.75 -0.07 17.94
C GLY A 264 2.06 1.41 17.87
N ILE A 265 3.10 1.71 17.14
CA ILE A 265 3.59 3.05 16.87
C ILE A 265 3.83 3.15 15.36
N LEU A 266 3.27 4.19 14.75
CA LEU A 266 3.46 4.50 13.34
C LEU A 266 4.11 5.88 13.23
N TYR A 267 5.11 6.00 12.39
CA TYR A 267 5.77 7.25 12.05
C TYR A 267 5.49 7.60 10.60
N PHE A 268 5.12 8.82 10.37
CA PHE A 268 5.01 9.37 9.03
C PHE A 268 6.16 10.32 8.78
N ASN A 269 6.81 10.15 7.63
CA ASN A 269 7.89 10.99 7.15
C ASN A 269 7.60 11.45 5.72
N LYS A 270 7.55 12.75 5.52
CA LYS A 270 7.45 13.35 4.19
C LYS A 270 8.79 13.22 3.46
N ILE A 271 8.81 12.46 2.38
CA ILE A 271 10.05 12.15 1.63
C ILE A 271 10.49 13.33 0.75
N THR A 272 9.53 14.04 0.17
CA THR A 272 9.79 15.18 -0.73
C THR A 272 8.82 16.31 -0.44
N ALA A 273 9.32 17.53 -0.48
CA ALA A 273 8.53 18.75 -0.52
C ALA A 273 9.16 19.71 -1.51
N THR A 274 8.34 20.42 -2.30
CA THR A 274 8.81 21.54 -3.09
C THR A 274 8.99 22.76 -2.19
N SER A 275 9.79 23.75 -2.63
CA SER A 275 9.90 25.02 -1.89
C SER A 275 8.56 25.72 -1.75
N GLN A 276 7.68 25.58 -2.74
CA GLN A 276 6.31 26.10 -2.69
C GLN A 276 5.46 25.39 -1.63
N ASP A 277 5.54 24.03 -1.54
CA ASP A 277 4.82 23.29 -0.52
C ASP A 277 5.33 23.62 0.89
N THR A 278 6.65 23.79 1.05
CA THR A 278 7.26 24.18 2.32
C THR A 278 6.75 25.54 2.77
N ALA A 279 6.71 26.52 1.88
CA ALA A 279 6.18 27.85 2.18
C ALA A 279 4.65 27.85 2.40
N LYS A 280 3.90 27.03 1.65
CA LYS A 280 2.43 26.95 1.73
C LYS A 280 1.95 26.30 3.03
N PHE A 281 2.65 25.28 3.48
CA PHE A 281 2.24 24.45 4.61
C PHE A 281 3.12 24.61 5.85
N TYR A 282 4.11 25.53 5.82
CA TYR A 282 5.02 25.77 6.94
C TYR A 282 5.73 24.50 7.41
N TYR A 283 6.28 23.72 6.48
CA TYR A 283 6.96 22.48 6.82
C TYR A 283 8.34 22.72 7.43
N LYS A 284 8.67 21.98 8.49
CA LYS A 284 10.03 21.88 8.99
C LYS A 284 10.97 21.28 7.96
N ASP A 285 12.18 21.87 7.84
CA ASP A 285 13.25 21.29 7.02
C ASP A 285 14.01 20.22 7.81
N ILE A 286 13.69 18.97 7.60
CA ILE A 286 14.35 17.82 8.23
C ILE A 286 15.15 17.06 7.17
N LYS A 287 16.49 17.02 7.36
CA LYS A 287 17.42 16.31 6.47
C LYS A 287 17.49 14.81 6.80
N GLY A 288 17.81 13.97 5.81
CA GLY A 288 18.14 12.55 6.02
C GLY A 288 16.96 11.57 5.97
N ARG A 289 15.72 12.01 5.83
CA ARG A 289 14.51 11.17 5.86
C ARG A 289 14.47 10.04 4.83
N ARG A 290 15.04 10.24 3.63
CA ARG A 290 15.08 9.21 2.58
C ARG A 290 15.86 7.96 2.99
N ASN A 291 16.92 8.12 3.74
CA ASN A 291 17.75 7.00 4.19
C ASN A 291 17.02 6.21 5.28
N LEU A 292 16.40 6.90 6.24
CA LEU A 292 15.58 6.27 7.28
C LEU A 292 14.47 5.40 6.68
N THR A 293 13.77 5.91 5.67
CA THR A 293 12.67 5.16 5.04
C THR A 293 13.17 3.95 4.24
N LYS A 294 14.35 4.01 3.63
CA LYS A 294 14.94 2.85 2.94
C LYS A 294 15.41 1.77 3.89
N GLU A 295 15.95 2.16 5.05
CA GLU A 295 16.51 1.23 6.04
C GLU A 295 15.41 0.65 6.94
N PHE A 296 14.47 1.47 7.35
CA PHE A 296 13.45 1.12 8.36
C PHE A 296 12.01 1.20 7.85
N GLY A 297 11.77 1.57 6.57
CA GLY A 297 10.44 1.72 5.99
C GLY A 297 9.57 0.47 6.09
N GLY A 298 8.26 0.70 5.92
CA GLY A 298 7.23 -0.33 6.02
C GLY A 298 6.66 -0.51 7.44
N ILE A 299 5.48 -1.09 7.53
CA ILE A 299 4.81 -1.39 8.80
C ILE A 299 5.15 -2.82 9.19
N LYS A 300 5.91 -2.95 10.26
CA LYS A 300 6.49 -4.20 10.74
C LYS A 300 5.67 -4.79 11.88
N LEU A 301 5.50 -6.11 11.88
CA LEU A 301 4.90 -6.84 13.00
C LEU A 301 6.00 -7.40 13.90
N TYR A 302 5.78 -7.26 15.20
CA TYR A 302 6.58 -7.88 16.25
C TYR A 302 5.67 -8.71 17.13
N ARG A 303 6.15 -9.88 17.54
CA ARG A 303 5.47 -10.73 18.51
C ARG A 303 6.37 -10.91 19.71
N ASP A 304 5.92 -10.44 20.87
CA ASP A 304 6.72 -10.48 22.10
C ASP A 304 8.12 -9.92 21.86
N HIS A 305 8.19 -8.76 21.20
CA HIS A 305 9.40 -8.01 20.81
C HIS A 305 10.28 -8.67 19.73
N PHE A 306 9.83 -9.76 19.09
CA PHE A 306 10.53 -10.40 17.98
C PHE A 306 9.84 -10.16 16.64
N ARG A 307 10.63 -9.83 15.65
CA ARG A 307 10.19 -9.54 14.30
C ARG A 307 9.43 -10.72 13.66
N VAL A 308 8.22 -10.48 13.17
CA VAL A 308 7.42 -11.44 12.38
C VAL A 308 7.56 -11.06 10.91
N ARG A 309 8.30 -11.85 10.14
CA ARG A 309 8.45 -11.65 8.69
C ARG A 309 7.29 -12.27 7.94
N PRO A 310 6.97 -11.82 6.70
CA PRO A 310 7.71 -10.85 5.87
C PRO A 310 7.20 -9.40 5.95
N TYR A 311 6.21 -9.09 6.78
CA TYR A 311 5.48 -7.82 6.79
C TYR A 311 6.38 -6.59 6.87
N GLY A 312 6.22 -5.67 5.89
CA GLY A 312 6.94 -4.40 5.84
C GLY A 312 8.43 -4.52 5.55
N GLU A 313 8.89 -5.58 4.88
CA GLU A 313 10.27 -5.71 4.42
C GLU A 313 10.49 -4.92 3.14
N TYR A 314 11.44 -3.98 3.16
CA TYR A 314 11.74 -3.15 1.99
C TYR A 314 12.28 -3.99 0.83
N GLY A 315 11.68 -3.85 -0.35
CA GLY A 315 12.05 -4.61 -1.55
C GLY A 315 11.38 -5.98 -1.67
N ASP A 316 10.52 -6.37 -0.71
CA ASP A 316 9.70 -7.58 -0.76
C ASP A 316 8.27 -7.24 -1.19
N ASN A 317 7.54 -8.25 -1.68
CA ASN A 317 6.13 -8.11 -2.07
C ASN A 317 5.23 -7.72 -0.88
N ASP A 318 5.59 -8.16 0.32
CA ASP A 318 4.86 -7.89 1.56
C ASP A 318 5.26 -6.56 2.23
N PHE A 319 5.99 -5.69 1.52
CA PHE A 319 6.28 -4.33 2.00
C PHE A 319 4.99 -3.55 2.26
N ASP A 320 4.06 -3.55 1.31
CA ASP A 320 2.75 -2.87 1.39
C ASP A 320 1.60 -3.86 1.66
N TRP A 321 1.74 -4.69 2.69
CA TRP A 321 0.74 -5.69 3.06
C TRP A 321 -0.62 -5.12 3.52
N LEU A 322 -0.69 -3.80 3.78
CA LEU A 322 -1.92 -3.05 4.07
C LEU A 322 -2.53 -2.40 2.82
N GLU A 323 -1.92 -2.58 1.64
CA GLU A 323 -2.40 -2.04 0.37
C GLU A 323 -2.57 -0.50 0.34
N LEU A 324 -1.67 0.22 1.02
CA LEU A 324 -1.69 1.69 1.07
C LEU A 324 -1.53 2.31 -0.32
N ALA A 325 -0.68 1.73 -1.19
CA ALA A 325 -0.53 2.18 -2.57
C ALA A 325 -1.83 2.06 -3.38
N ALA A 326 -2.62 1.02 -3.14
CA ALA A 326 -3.92 0.86 -3.78
C ALA A 326 -4.92 1.91 -3.28
N ARG A 327 -4.93 2.22 -1.96
CA ARG A 327 -5.74 3.29 -1.38
C ARG A 327 -5.37 4.66 -1.95
N LEU A 328 -4.07 4.97 -2.08
CA LEU A 328 -3.58 6.21 -2.67
C LEU A 328 -4.01 6.35 -4.13
N ARG A 329 -3.92 5.28 -4.93
CA ARG A 329 -4.38 5.29 -6.33
C ARG A 329 -5.88 5.57 -6.48
N ARG A 330 -6.70 5.07 -5.54
CA ARG A 330 -8.15 5.34 -5.52
C ARG A 330 -8.49 6.77 -5.12
N SER A 331 -7.62 7.45 -4.38
CA SER A 331 -7.84 8.83 -3.90
C SER A 331 -6.53 9.63 -3.92
N PRO A 332 -6.08 10.11 -5.10
CA PRO A 332 -4.80 10.81 -5.28
C PRO A 332 -4.87 12.31 -4.94
N ALA A 333 -5.82 12.72 -4.13
CA ALA A 333 -6.00 14.13 -3.78
C ALA A 333 -4.79 14.70 -3.02
N GLY A 334 -4.40 15.91 -3.35
CA GLY A 334 -3.38 16.67 -2.61
C GLY A 334 -3.84 17.02 -1.19
N LEU A 335 -2.89 17.37 -0.31
CA LEU A 335 -3.17 17.64 1.12
C LEU A 335 -4.18 18.77 1.35
N GLY A 336 -4.11 19.85 0.54
CA GLY A 336 -5.02 21.00 0.61
C GLY A 336 -6.31 20.87 -0.21
N HIS A 337 -6.57 19.71 -0.82
CA HIS A 337 -7.76 19.51 -1.66
C HIS A 337 -9.05 19.64 -0.87
N LYS A 338 -10.03 20.42 -1.39
CA LYS A 338 -11.26 20.77 -0.64
C LYS A 338 -12.15 19.57 -0.31
N THR A 339 -12.31 18.63 -1.24
CA THR A 339 -13.27 17.52 -1.16
C THR A 339 -12.64 16.14 -1.21
N GLY A 340 -11.52 15.95 -1.92
CA GLY A 340 -10.83 14.66 -2.03
C GLY A 340 -10.11 14.28 -0.74
N ASN A 341 -9.94 12.99 -0.50
CA ASN A 341 -9.23 12.46 0.67
C ASN A 341 -7.74 12.26 0.33
N TRP A 342 -6.87 12.97 1.05
CA TRP A 342 -5.43 12.70 0.98
C TRP A 342 -5.13 11.32 1.58
N ARG A 343 -4.21 10.59 0.95
CA ARG A 343 -3.78 9.26 1.40
C ARG A 343 -2.27 9.20 1.49
N VAL A 344 -1.79 8.49 2.50
CA VAL A 344 -0.35 8.28 2.71
C VAL A 344 0.18 7.21 1.75
N ALA A 345 1.40 7.42 1.24
CA ALA A 345 2.12 6.41 0.46
C ALA A 345 2.83 5.40 1.39
N PRO A 346 2.93 4.11 1.01
CA PRO A 346 3.58 3.10 1.86
C PRO A 346 5.02 3.46 2.21
N GLU A 347 5.76 4.08 1.28
CA GLU A 347 7.15 4.49 1.48
C GLU A 347 7.31 5.62 2.51
N GLN A 348 6.24 6.29 2.88
CA GLN A 348 6.24 7.37 3.87
C GLN A 348 6.00 6.89 5.29
N MET A 349 5.67 5.61 5.46
CA MET A 349 5.34 5.02 6.75
C MET A 349 6.45 4.13 7.30
N ILE A 350 6.73 4.30 8.57
CA ILE A 350 7.52 3.36 9.37
C ILE A 350 6.60 2.93 10.51
N GLY A 351 6.39 1.63 10.68
CA GLY A 351 5.44 1.14 11.68
C GLY A 351 5.99 -0.04 12.48
N ILE A 352 5.62 -0.03 13.76
CA ILE A 352 5.90 -1.09 14.71
C ILE A 352 4.57 -1.49 15.33
N VAL A 353 4.16 -2.72 15.09
CA VAL A 353 2.94 -3.29 15.66
C VAL A 353 3.36 -4.46 16.55
N ASP A 354 3.16 -4.33 17.84
CA ASP A 354 3.57 -5.31 18.84
C ASP A 354 2.36 -6.12 19.31
N ILE A 355 2.36 -7.39 18.91
CA ILE A 355 1.37 -8.40 19.31
C ILE A 355 2.02 -9.41 20.26
N SER A 356 1.22 -10.19 20.96
CA SER A 356 1.70 -11.22 21.88
C SER A 356 1.21 -12.60 21.48
N ARG A 357 1.83 -13.63 22.02
CA ARG A 357 1.29 -15.00 21.99
C ARG A 357 -0.02 -15.16 22.77
N GLU A 358 -0.31 -14.22 23.64
CA GLU A 358 -1.59 -14.14 24.35
C GLU A 358 -2.74 -13.73 23.41
N ASN A 359 -2.42 -13.13 22.24
CA ASN A 359 -3.41 -12.76 21.26
C ASN A 359 -4.00 -13.99 20.57
N THR A 360 -5.31 -14.09 20.63
CA THR A 360 -6.08 -15.16 19.97
C THR A 360 -6.24 -14.86 18.48
N ASN A 361 -6.44 -15.91 17.68
CA ASN A 361 -6.68 -15.78 16.23
C ASN A 361 -5.54 -15.11 15.42
N LEU A 362 -4.32 -15.10 15.96
CA LEU A 362 -3.10 -14.64 15.28
C LEU A 362 -2.01 -15.72 15.32
N ASP A 363 -2.32 -16.93 14.90
CA ASP A 363 -1.35 -18.02 14.85
C ASP A 363 -0.31 -17.82 13.74
N ASP A 364 0.93 -18.27 14.00
CA ASP A 364 1.97 -18.27 12.96
C ASP A 364 1.63 -19.28 11.87
N ALA A 365 1.85 -18.88 10.61
CA ALA A 365 1.75 -19.78 9.47
C ALA A 365 2.65 -21.01 9.63
N ALA A 366 2.23 -22.14 9.07
CA ALA A 366 2.94 -23.42 9.22
C ALA A 366 4.38 -23.37 8.72
N ASN A 367 4.62 -22.63 7.65
CA ASN A 367 5.93 -22.39 7.02
C ASN A 367 6.77 -21.32 7.71
N ARG A 368 6.31 -20.71 8.81
CA ARG A 368 6.90 -19.56 9.52
C ARG A 368 6.99 -18.27 8.71
N ASN A 369 6.35 -18.21 7.56
CA ASN A 369 6.31 -17.02 6.75
C ASN A 369 5.02 -16.27 7.04
N GLY A 370 5.04 -15.46 8.12
CA GLY A 370 3.91 -14.62 8.51
C GLY A 370 2.92 -15.25 9.50
N ILE A 371 1.79 -14.61 9.60
CA ILE A 371 0.62 -15.00 10.42
C ILE A 371 -0.36 -15.72 9.50
N GLN A 372 -1.04 -16.72 10.03
CA GLN A 372 -2.08 -17.44 9.30
C GLN A 372 -3.23 -16.49 8.97
N GLU A 373 -3.63 -16.45 7.70
CA GLU A 373 -4.81 -15.69 7.27
C GLU A 373 -6.06 -16.20 8.00
N GLY A 374 -6.89 -15.25 8.43
CA GLY A 374 -8.11 -15.54 9.17
C GLY A 374 -8.70 -14.31 9.83
N LYS A 375 -9.83 -14.48 10.52
CA LYS A 375 -10.62 -13.39 11.14
C LYS A 375 -9.79 -12.43 11.99
N GLY A 376 -8.83 -12.93 12.76
CA GLY A 376 -7.95 -12.10 13.60
C GLY A 376 -7.01 -11.23 12.75
N PHE A 377 -6.38 -11.83 11.76
CA PHE A 377 -5.46 -11.09 10.89
C PHE A 377 -6.18 -10.04 10.03
N ASP A 378 -7.38 -10.36 9.52
CA ASP A 378 -8.21 -9.41 8.81
C ASP A 378 -8.65 -8.24 9.70
N GLN A 379 -9.05 -8.53 10.95
CA GLN A 379 -9.37 -7.50 11.93
C GLN A 379 -8.15 -6.61 12.24
N LEU A 380 -6.96 -7.20 12.40
CA LEU A 380 -5.73 -6.44 12.59
C LEU A 380 -5.49 -5.45 11.45
N LYS A 381 -5.62 -5.91 10.20
CA LYS A 381 -5.51 -5.05 9.01
C LYS A 381 -6.52 -3.89 9.05
N ARG A 382 -7.79 -4.18 9.33
CA ARG A 382 -8.84 -3.14 9.38
C ARG A 382 -8.59 -2.11 10.47
N ILE A 383 -8.17 -2.54 11.66
CA ILE A 383 -7.85 -1.63 12.76
C ILE A 383 -6.65 -0.76 12.41
N LEU A 384 -5.58 -1.31 11.84
CA LEU A 384 -4.43 -0.52 11.39
C LEU A 384 -4.81 0.51 10.32
N LEU A 385 -5.68 0.12 9.37
CA LEU A 385 -6.21 1.06 8.37
C LEU A 385 -7.08 2.15 8.98
N SER A 386 -7.83 1.85 10.04
CA SER A 386 -8.59 2.85 10.80
C SER A 386 -7.66 3.83 11.51
N VAL A 387 -6.59 3.36 12.16
CA VAL A 387 -5.57 4.21 12.79
C VAL A 387 -4.92 5.14 11.74
N ILE A 388 -4.53 4.60 10.60
CA ILE A 388 -3.95 5.37 9.50
C ILE A 388 -4.95 6.40 8.97
N THR A 389 -6.23 6.04 8.87
CA THR A 389 -7.28 6.95 8.39
C THR A 389 -7.49 8.13 9.33
N GLU A 390 -7.44 7.93 10.65
CA GLU A 390 -7.53 9.03 11.62
C GLU A 390 -6.32 9.98 11.53
N PHE A 391 -5.12 9.45 11.34
CA PHE A 391 -3.94 10.27 11.04
C PHE A 391 -4.11 11.05 9.73
N GLU A 392 -4.56 10.40 8.66
CA GLU A 392 -4.78 11.04 7.36
C GLU A 392 -5.80 12.19 7.48
N ARG A 393 -6.87 12.00 8.26
CA ARG A 393 -7.90 13.03 8.53
C ARG A 393 -7.33 14.20 9.31
N ASP A 394 -6.56 13.93 10.37
CA ASP A 394 -5.94 14.97 11.19
C ASP A 394 -4.98 15.83 10.36
N ARG A 395 -4.08 15.19 9.62
CA ARG A 395 -3.12 15.90 8.77
C ARG A 395 -3.81 16.70 7.65
N GLN A 396 -4.82 16.12 7.02
CA GLN A 396 -5.56 16.79 5.95
C GLN A 396 -6.38 17.96 6.46
N TYR A 397 -6.94 17.86 7.65
CA TYR A 397 -7.65 18.98 8.29
C TYR A 397 -6.76 20.21 8.40
N ILE A 398 -5.55 20.06 8.95
CA ILE A 398 -4.57 21.15 9.04
C ILE A 398 -4.15 21.63 7.65
N GLY A 399 -3.83 20.70 6.74
CA GLY A 399 -3.42 21.06 5.39
C GLY A 399 -4.47 21.86 4.61
N ARG A 400 -5.76 21.56 4.77
CA ARG A 400 -6.85 22.32 4.17
C ARG A 400 -6.93 23.75 4.72
N LYS A 401 -6.80 23.89 6.05
CA LYS A 401 -6.82 25.19 6.72
C LYS A 401 -5.66 26.07 6.26
N LEU A 402 -4.44 25.53 6.24
CA LEU A 402 -3.25 26.26 5.77
C LEU A 402 -3.31 26.61 4.26
N ALA A 403 -3.82 25.71 3.43
CA ALA A 403 -4.00 26.00 2.01
C ALA A 403 -5.01 27.12 1.75
N ALA A 404 -6.12 27.15 2.50
CA ALA A 404 -7.10 28.23 2.40
C ALA A 404 -6.53 29.55 2.89
N TYR A 405 -5.78 29.54 3.99
CA TYR A 405 -5.08 30.71 4.49
C TYR A 405 -4.10 31.28 3.47
N LYS A 406 -3.23 30.46 2.89
CA LYS A 406 -2.25 30.89 1.90
C LYS A 406 -2.92 31.51 0.66
N LYS A 407 -4.01 30.90 0.21
CA LYS A 407 -4.79 31.47 -0.90
C LYS A 407 -5.30 32.89 -0.59
N LYS A 408 -5.86 33.11 0.62
CA LYS A 408 -6.31 34.45 1.06
C LYS A 408 -5.15 35.46 1.10
N GLN A 409 -3.97 35.03 1.58
CA GLN A 409 -2.77 35.87 1.64
C GLN A 409 -2.28 36.29 0.23
N ASP A 410 -2.21 35.35 -0.68
CA ASP A 410 -1.79 35.60 -2.07
C ASP A 410 -2.74 36.56 -2.79
N GLU A 411 -4.05 36.45 -2.53
CA GLU A 411 -5.07 37.39 -3.07
C GLU A 411 -4.90 38.81 -2.51
N LEU A 412 -4.68 38.92 -1.20
CA LEU A 412 -4.46 40.18 -0.52
C LEU A 412 -3.16 40.85 -1.00
N GLN A 413 -2.07 40.08 -1.14
CA GLN A 413 -0.79 40.60 -1.64
C GLN A 413 -0.90 41.13 -3.07
N ASN A 414 -1.59 40.40 -3.94
CA ASN A 414 -1.85 40.87 -5.31
C ASN A 414 -2.65 42.19 -5.36
N GLN A 415 -3.62 42.37 -4.45
CA GLN A 415 -4.38 43.61 -4.34
C GLN A 415 -3.49 44.78 -3.85
N LEU A 416 -2.64 44.54 -2.84
CA LEU A 416 -1.70 45.53 -2.31
C LEU A 416 -0.67 45.94 -3.35
N ASP A 417 -0.12 45.01 -4.10
CA ASP A 417 0.86 45.31 -5.16
C ASP A 417 0.25 46.16 -6.27
N ARG A 418 -0.98 45.89 -6.71
CA ARG A 418 -1.72 46.73 -7.65
C ARG A 418 -2.00 48.15 -7.10
N MET A 419 -2.33 48.26 -5.82
CA MET A 419 -2.52 49.58 -5.18
C MET A 419 -1.21 50.36 -5.12
N ARG A 420 -0.08 49.66 -4.85
CA ARG A 420 1.26 50.30 -4.86
C ARG A 420 1.65 50.79 -6.25
N GLU A 421 1.47 49.98 -7.27
CA GLU A 421 1.73 50.37 -8.67
C GLU A 421 0.92 51.63 -9.06
N LYS A 422 -0.36 51.65 -8.74
CA LYS A 422 -1.21 52.84 -9.01
C LYS A 422 -0.80 54.09 -8.22
N ALA A 423 -0.36 53.89 -6.97
CA ALA A 423 0.13 54.97 -6.14
C ALA A 423 1.48 55.56 -6.67
N GLU A 424 2.36 54.70 -7.19
CA GLU A 424 3.61 55.10 -7.83
C GLU A 424 3.38 55.82 -9.17
N GLU A 425 2.45 55.34 -9.99
CA GLU A 425 2.06 56.01 -11.24
C GLU A 425 1.48 57.40 -10.96
N ARG A 426 0.63 57.53 -9.94
CA ARG A 426 0.08 58.79 -9.51
C ARG A 426 1.15 59.74 -9.00
N ARG A 427 2.14 59.26 -8.26
CA ARG A 427 3.27 60.05 -7.77
C ARG A 427 4.15 60.55 -8.93
N LYS A 428 4.46 59.71 -9.90
CA LYS A 428 5.19 60.08 -11.11
C LYS A 428 4.44 61.17 -11.90
N TRP A 429 3.12 61.03 -12.03
CA TRP A 429 2.28 62.02 -12.69
C TRP A 429 2.24 63.33 -11.92
N GLU A 430 2.17 63.30 -10.57
CA GLU A 430 2.23 64.51 -9.73
C GLU A 430 3.61 65.20 -9.84
N GLU A 431 4.72 64.45 -9.86
CA GLU A 431 6.08 64.99 -10.06
C GLU A 431 6.32 65.54 -11.48
N GLU A 432 5.76 64.95 -12.50
CA GLU A 432 5.80 65.50 -13.87
C GLU A 432 4.96 66.73 -14.00
N ARG A 433 3.85 66.83 -13.32
CA ARG A 433 2.98 68.01 -13.26
C ARG A 433 3.65 69.20 -12.57
N GLU A 434 4.38 68.97 -11.48
CA GLU A 434 5.13 70.02 -10.79
C GLU A 434 6.30 70.55 -11.61
N LYS A 435 6.82 69.76 -12.55
CA LYS A 435 7.92 70.18 -13.45
C LYS A 435 7.45 70.96 -14.70
N GLN A 436 6.18 70.94 -15.06
CA GLN A 436 5.57 71.65 -16.14
C GLN A 436 4.83 72.87 -15.62
N GLN A 437 5.56 74.02 -15.42
CA GLN A 437 4.96 75.35 -15.31
C GLN A 437 4.57 75.83 -16.70
N ASP A 438 3.26 76.04 -16.91
CA ASP A 438 2.59 76.55 -18.13
C ASP A 438 2.33 75.54 -19.27
N GLY A 439 1.11 75.00 -19.28
CA GLY A 439 0.55 74.27 -20.41
C GLY A 439 -0.65 73.38 -20.03
N GLU A 440 -1.72 73.53 -20.73
CA GLU A 440 -3.08 72.98 -20.65
C GLU A 440 -3.29 71.74 -19.79
N MET A 441 -4.25 71.81 -18.89
CA MET A 441 -4.68 70.77 -17.93
C MET A 441 -5.20 69.56 -18.66
N SER A 442 -4.45 68.45 -18.59
CA SER A 442 -5.00 67.10 -18.75
C SER A 442 -5.69 66.67 -17.45
N ALA A 443 -6.89 66.16 -17.54
CA ALA A 443 -7.74 65.79 -16.42
C ALA A 443 -7.05 64.75 -15.54
N ALA A 444 -7.25 64.81 -14.22
CA ALA A 444 -6.78 63.81 -13.25
C ALA A 444 -7.27 62.40 -13.62
N PRO A 445 -6.49 61.34 -13.40
CA PRO A 445 -6.96 59.98 -13.64
C PRO A 445 -8.17 59.69 -12.78
N VAL A 446 -9.32 59.72 -13.40
CA VAL A 446 -10.57 59.21 -12.87
C VAL A 446 -10.43 57.72 -12.83
N VAL A 447 -10.91 57.07 -11.78
CA VAL A 447 -11.07 55.62 -11.74
C VAL A 447 -11.96 55.23 -12.92
N ASN A 448 -11.32 54.71 -13.95
CA ASN A 448 -11.98 54.47 -15.24
C ASN A 448 -12.89 53.25 -15.08
N PRO A 449 -14.13 53.24 -15.56
CA PRO A 449 -14.97 52.04 -15.60
C PRO A 449 -14.27 50.86 -16.27
N GLU A 450 -13.40 51.11 -17.23
CA GLU A 450 -12.56 50.08 -17.89
C GLU A 450 -11.61 49.36 -16.91
N GLU A 451 -11.07 50.03 -15.88
CA GLU A 451 -10.20 49.41 -14.87
C GLU A 451 -10.97 48.50 -13.88
N VAL A 452 -12.26 48.83 -13.64
CA VAL A 452 -13.16 47.99 -12.88
C VAL A 452 -13.56 46.77 -13.73
N GLU A 453 -13.71 46.95 -15.02
CA GLU A 453 -14.01 45.89 -15.98
C GLU A 453 -12.81 44.93 -16.14
N GLU A 454 -11.56 45.44 -16.24
CA GLU A 454 -10.33 44.65 -16.22
C GLU A 454 -10.18 43.86 -14.88
N LEU A 455 -10.57 44.43 -13.75
CA LEU A 455 -10.54 43.76 -12.46
C LEU A 455 -11.57 42.62 -12.40
N VAL A 456 -12.78 42.87 -12.92
CA VAL A 456 -13.83 41.85 -13.04
C VAL A 456 -13.42 40.76 -14.01
N ASP A 457 -12.82 41.14 -15.16
CA ASP A 457 -12.33 40.18 -16.15
C ASP A 457 -11.16 39.35 -15.61
N SER A 458 -10.24 39.94 -14.82
CA SER A 458 -9.14 39.22 -14.20
C SER A 458 -9.64 38.25 -13.11
N LEU A 459 -10.68 38.59 -12.37
CA LEU A 459 -11.35 37.71 -11.39
C LEU A 459 -12.11 36.59 -12.08
N THR A 460 -12.74 36.89 -13.23
CA THR A 460 -13.48 35.92 -14.03
C THR A 460 -12.53 34.95 -14.71
N ALA A 461 -11.43 35.42 -15.30
CA ALA A 461 -10.38 34.59 -15.89
C ALA A 461 -9.73 33.67 -14.85
N ARG A 462 -9.58 34.14 -13.62
CA ARG A 462 -9.02 33.37 -12.51
C ARG A 462 -10.00 32.32 -11.99
N GLN A 463 -11.31 32.63 -11.93
CA GLN A 463 -12.35 31.64 -11.66
C GLN A 463 -12.41 30.57 -12.76
N GLU A 464 -12.21 30.97 -14.02
CA GLU A 464 -12.14 30.05 -15.16
C GLU A 464 -10.90 29.13 -15.08
N GLU A 465 -9.76 29.66 -14.63
CA GLU A 465 -8.53 28.88 -14.44
C GLU A 465 -8.66 27.89 -13.26
N GLU A 466 -9.26 28.33 -12.14
CA GLU A 466 -9.57 27.43 -10.99
C GLU A 466 -10.60 26.35 -11.39
N VAL A 467 -11.60 26.71 -12.18
CA VAL A 467 -12.58 25.77 -12.73
C VAL A 467 -11.91 24.82 -13.71
N LYS A 468 -10.92 25.28 -14.47
CA LYS A 468 -10.12 24.44 -15.38
C LYS A 468 -9.23 23.49 -14.61
N GLU A 469 -8.53 23.94 -13.57
CA GLU A 469 -7.71 23.07 -12.70
C GLU A 469 -8.58 22.01 -12.02
N LEU A 470 -9.74 22.39 -11.48
CA LEU A 470 -10.70 21.46 -10.89
C LEU A 470 -11.27 20.46 -11.93
N ARG A 471 -11.44 20.89 -13.18
CA ARG A 471 -11.84 20.00 -14.28
C ARG A 471 -10.73 19.03 -14.65
N ASP A 472 -9.49 19.49 -14.72
CA ASP A 472 -8.33 18.64 -15.04
C ASP A 472 -8.07 17.62 -13.94
N GLU A 473 -8.26 17.99 -12.67
CA GLU A 473 -8.18 17.08 -11.53
C GLU A 473 -9.34 16.09 -11.51
N ALA A 474 -10.57 16.54 -11.73
CA ALA A 474 -11.74 15.68 -11.89
C ALA A 474 -11.56 14.68 -13.05
N LYS A 475 -10.91 15.12 -14.13
CA LYS A 475 -10.58 14.27 -15.27
C LYS A 475 -9.52 13.23 -14.94
N MET A 476 -8.51 13.61 -14.17
CA MET A 476 -7.51 12.66 -13.65
C MET A 476 -8.17 11.61 -12.76
N LEU A 477 -9.05 12.02 -11.85
CA LEU A 477 -9.83 11.12 -10.98
C LEU A 477 -10.77 10.20 -11.79
N GLN A 478 -11.40 10.75 -12.84
CA GLN A 478 -12.23 9.98 -13.77
C GLN A 478 -11.41 8.92 -14.52
N THR A 479 -10.22 9.28 -15.00
CA THR A 479 -9.30 8.36 -15.67
C THR A 479 -8.85 7.24 -14.74
N LEU A 480 -8.57 7.58 -13.47
CA LEU A 480 -8.17 6.61 -12.45
C LEU A 480 -9.34 5.69 -12.04
N ALA A 481 -10.55 6.23 -11.91
CA ALA A 481 -11.75 5.44 -11.61
C ALA A 481 -12.05 4.44 -12.75
N THR A 482 -11.91 4.89 -13.99
CA THR A 482 -12.10 4.01 -15.16
C THR A 482 -11.02 2.96 -15.28
N THR A 483 -9.77 3.33 -15.06
CA THR A 483 -8.66 2.37 -14.97
C THR A 483 -8.90 1.38 -13.84
N GLY A 484 -9.49 1.79 -12.73
CA GLY A 484 -9.88 0.93 -11.61
C GLY A 484 -10.96 -0.10 -11.99
N ILE A 485 -12.00 0.32 -12.73
CA ILE A 485 -13.08 -0.58 -13.20
C ILE A 485 -12.52 -1.59 -14.22
N VAL A 486 -11.73 -1.11 -15.18
CA VAL A 486 -11.05 -1.96 -16.17
C VAL A 486 -10.08 -2.92 -15.44
N THR A 487 -9.33 -2.45 -14.45
CA THR A 487 -8.41 -3.29 -13.65
C THR A 487 -9.18 -4.34 -12.85
N ASN A 488 -10.34 -4.03 -12.30
CA ASN A 488 -11.14 -4.98 -11.51
C ASN A 488 -11.72 -6.08 -12.42
N MET A 489 -12.27 -5.71 -13.57
CA MET A 489 -12.69 -6.66 -14.61
C MET A 489 -11.51 -7.53 -15.07
N PHE A 490 -10.33 -6.94 -15.15
CA PHE A 490 -9.07 -7.60 -15.45
C PHE A 490 -8.70 -8.65 -14.39
N MET A 491 -8.73 -8.28 -13.14
CA MET A 491 -8.38 -9.20 -12.04
C MET A 491 -9.34 -10.39 -11.99
N HIS A 492 -10.62 -10.15 -12.25
CA HIS A 492 -11.61 -11.22 -12.33
C HIS A 492 -11.29 -12.21 -13.47
N GLU A 493 -11.01 -11.70 -14.66
CA GLU A 493 -10.68 -12.57 -15.83
C GLU A 493 -9.34 -13.29 -15.65
N ILE A 494 -8.33 -12.63 -15.05
CA ILE A 494 -7.06 -13.27 -14.68
C ILE A 494 -7.31 -14.42 -13.70
N ARG A 495 -8.11 -14.20 -12.68
CA ARG A 495 -8.45 -15.20 -11.66
C ARG A 495 -9.17 -16.40 -12.31
N THR A 496 -10.16 -16.13 -13.17
CA THR A 496 -10.90 -17.15 -13.89
C THR A 496 -9.99 -17.98 -14.80
N LEU A 497 -9.12 -17.33 -15.59
CA LEU A 497 -8.18 -18.02 -16.48
C LEU A 497 -7.14 -18.83 -15.71
N THR A 498 -6.64 -18.30 -14.59
CA THR A 498 -5.68 -19.01 -13.75
C THR A 498 -6.32 -20.22 -13.09
N ASN A 499 -7.55 -20.10 -12.60
CA ASN A 499 -8.30 -21.21 -12.02
C ASN A 499 -8.59 -22.29 -13.08
N ASN A 500 -9.02 -21.90 -14.28
CA ASN A 500 -9.27 -22.86 -15.37
C ASN A 500 -7.98 -23.60 -15.78
N ILE A 501 -6.83 -22.91 -15.87
CA ILE A 501 -5.54 -23.56 -16.12
C ILE A 501 -5.22 -24.55 -15.00
N GLY A 502 -5.44 -24.19 -13.74
CA GLY A 502 -5.23 -25.06 -12.59
C GLY A 502 -6.12 -26.31 -12.65
N GLN A 503 -7.42 -26.13 -12.87
CA GLN A 503 -8.37 -27.25 -12.97
C GLN A 503 -8.02 -28.23 -14.11
N GLU A 504 -7.64 -27.75 -15.27
CA GLU A 504 -7.25 -28.63 -16.39
C GLU A 504 -5.93 -29.36 -16.12
N LEU A 505 -4.99 -28.73 -15.41
CA LEU A 505 -3.75 -29.40 -15.00
C LEU A 505 -3.99 -30.42 -13.91
N ASP A 506 -4.87 -30.15 -12.95
CA ASP A 506 -5.27 -31.10 -11.90
C ASP A 506 -6.02 -32.30 -12.50
N ALA A 507 -6.95 -32.05 -13.45
CA ALA A 507 -7.65 -33.10 -14.18
C ALA A 507 -6.67 -33.95 -15.02
N ALA A 508 -5.67 -33.35 -15.65
CA ALA A 508 -4.64 -34.08 -16.37
C ALA A 508 -3.79 -34.94 -15.42
N TYR A 509 -3.45 -34.40 -14.24
CA TYR A 509 -2.71 -35.16 -13.21
C TYR A 509 -3.52 -36.34 -12.69
N GLU A 510 -4.82 -36.16 -12.41
CA GLU A 510 -5.71 -37.25 -11.96
C GLU A 510 -5.86 -38.33 -13.02
N ALA A 511 -6.07 -37.96 -14.29
CA ALA A 511 -6.14 -38.88 -15.41
C ALA A 511 -4.87 -39.75 -15.55
N ILE A 512 -3.68 -39.19 -15.34
CA ILE A 512 -2.41 -39.93 -15.35
C ILE A 512 -2.28 -40.83 -14.13
N LYS A 513 -2.57 -40.31 -12.95
CA LYS A 513 -2.26 -40.95 -11.65
C LYS A 513 -3.23 -42.06 -11.30
N TYR A 514 -4.53 -41.86 -11.51
CA TYR A 514 -5.58 -42.76 -11.07
C TYR A 514 -6.15 -43.56 -12.23
N ASP A 515 -6.48 -42.94 -13.34
CA ASP A 515 -7.19 -43.60 -14.46
C ASP A 515 -6.23 -44.17 -15.49
N ARG A 516 -4.95 -43.76 -15.50
CA ARG A 516 -3.94 -44.12 -16.52
C ARG A 516 -4.40 -43.82 -17.96
N ASP A 517 -5.27 -42.83 -18.10
CA ASP A 517 -5.80 -42.36 -19.39
C ASP A 517 -4.96 -41.21 -19.96
N LEU A 518 -4.00 -41.58 -20.81
CA LEU A 518 -3.11 -40.62 -21.45
C LEU A 518 -3.81 -39.71 -22.45
N ASP A 519 -4.87 -40.19 -23.10
CA ASP A 519 -5.60 -39.39 -24.08
C ASP A 519 -6.40 -38.29 -23.40
N ALA A 520 -7.08 -38.59 -22.29
CA ALA A 520 -7.75 -37.60 -21.46
C ALA A 520 -6.76 -36.58 -20.92
N ALA A 521 -5.61 -37.03 -20.39
CA ALA A 521 -4.56 -36.15 -19.87
C ALA A 521 -4.02 -35.21 -20.98
N PHE A 522 -3.80 -35.73 -22.20
CA PHE A 522 -3.36 -34.89 -23.32
C PHE A 522 -4.41 -33.86 -23.74
N GLN A 523 -5.70 -34.20 -23.69
CA GLN A 523 -6.77 -33.24 -23.98
C GLN A 523 -6.80 -32.12 -22.94
N ASN A 524 -6.71 -32.42 -21.64
CA ASN A 524 -6.71 -31.45 -20.56
C ASN A 524 -5.49 -30.52 -20.64
N VAL A 525 -4.28 -31.06 -20.86
CA VAL A 525 -3.07 -30.24 -21.09
C VAL A 525 -3.24 -29.33 -22.31
N ARG A 526 -3.87 -29.80 -23.37
CA ARG A 526 -4.13 -28.99 -24.58
C ARG A 526 -5.08 -27.84 -24.31
N GLN A 527 -6.09 -28.06 -23.46
CA GLN A 527 -7.00 -27.02 -22.97
C GLN A 527 -6.27 -26.00 -22.13
N ALA A 528 -5.46 -26.43 -21.16
CA ALA A 528 -4.64 -25.55 -20.32
C ALA A 528 -3.69 -24.66 -21.16
N ILE A 529 -3.07 -25.23 -22.21
CA ILE A 529 -2.25 -24.47 -23.18
C ILE A 529 -3.10 -23.44 -23.94
N GLY A 530 -4.34 -23.78 -24.26
CA GLY A 530 -5.32 -22.88 -24.89
C GLY A 530 -5.60 -21.68 -23.96
N PHE A 531 -5.89 -21.91 -22.69
CA PHE A 531 -6.11 -20.86 -21.70
C PHE A 531 -4.86 -19.98 -21.49
N LYS A 532 -3.66 -20.56 -21.46
CA LYS A 532 -2.40 -19.81 -21.38
C LYS A 532 -2.19 -18.88 -22.58
N LYS A 533 -2.50 -19.33 -23.81
CA LYS A 533 -2.40 -18.48 -25.01
C LYS A 533 -3.40 -17.31 -24.95
N HIS A 534 -4.59 -17.55 -24.46
CA HIS A 534 -5.60 -16.52 -24.23
C HIS A 534 -5.12 -15.48 -23.21
N PHE A 535 -4.58 -15.93 -22.10
CA PHE A 535 -4.00 -15.04 -21.07
C PHE A 535 -2.93 -14.12 -21.68
N ALA A 536 -2.01 -14.65 -22.47
CA ALA A 536 -0.94 -13.88 -23.09
C ALA A 536 -1.47 -12.85 -24.11
N SER A 537 -2.46 -13.20 -24.92
CA SER A 537 -3.10 -12.29 -25.87
C SER A 537 -3.81 -11.14 -25.14
N TRP A 538 -4.57 -11.48 -24.14
CA TRP A 538 -5.34 -10.53 -23.35
C TRP A 538 -4.46 -9.55 -22.54
N PHE A 539 -3.38 -10.05 -21.93
CA PHE A 539 -2.40 -9.26 -21.19
C PHE A 539 -1.69 -8.22 -22.08
N ASN A 540 -1.36 -8.60 -23.33
CA ASN A 540 -0.74 -7.68 -24.29
C ASN A 540 -1.66 -6.53 -24.70
N VAL A 541 -2.95 -6.79 -24.91
CA VAL A 541 -3.96 -5.77 -25.24
C VAL A 541 -4.02 -4.71 -24.14
N THR A 542 -3.96 -5.14 -22.89
CA THR A 542 -4.05 -4.24 -21.73
C THR A 542 -2.82 -3.37 -21.57
N ILE A 543 -1.63 -3.95 -21.70
CA ILE A 543 -0.39 -3.18 -21.62
C ILE A 543 -0.32 -2.13 -22.73
N GLU A 544 -0.80 -2.45 -23.95
CA GLU A 544 -0.84 -1.49 -25.04
C GLU A 544 -1.83 -0.34 -24.76
N SER A 545 -2.99 -0.62 -24.17
CA SER A 545 -3.96 0.43 -23.84
C SER A 545 -3.42 1.39 -22.75
N ILE A 546 -2.58 0.89 -21.83
CA ILE A 546 -1.94 1.68 -20.77
C ILE A 546 -0.71 2.45 -21.29
N ARG A 547 0.02 1.89 -22.27
CA ARG A 547 1.29 2.48 -22.78
C ARG A 547 1.11 3.62 -23.78
N LYS A 548 0.01 3.68 -24.53
CA LYS A 548 -0.21 4.76 -25.49
C LYS A 548 -0.52 6.06 -24.74
N ASP A 549 0.31 7.11 -24.97
CA ASP A 549 0.10 8.44 -24.41
C ASP A 549 -1.10 9.12 -25.11
N LYS A 550 -2.30 8.80 -24.62
CA LYS A 550 -3.60 9.26 -25.14
C LYS A 550 -4.06 10.59 -24.48
N ARG A 551 -3.17 11.32 -23.82
CA ARG A 551 -3.47 12.51 -23.00
C ARG A 551 -3.61 13.83 -23.77
N LYS A 552 -3.48 13.82 -25.10
CA LYS A 552 -3.65 15.02 -25.92
C LYS A 552 -4.85 14.85 -26.87
N ARG A 553 -5.75 15.82 -26.88
CA ARG A 553 -6.82 15.88 -27.90
C ARG A 553 -6.21 16.00 -29.29
N ARG A 554 -6.49 15.05 -30.16
CA ARG A 554 -6.03 15.00 -31.54
C ARG A 554 -7.23 14.77 -32.46
N LEU A 555 -7.05 15.11 -33.73
CA LEU A 555 -8.00 14.69 -34.77
C LEU A 555 -7.79 13.20 -35.06
N TYR A 556 -8.82 12.41 -34.84
CA TYR A 556 -8.83 10.97 -35.15
C TYR A 556 -9.85 10.67 -36.23
N ASN A 557 -9.51 9.74 -37.10
CA ASN A 557 -10.50 9.06 -37.92
C ASN A 557 -11.17 7.99 -37.02
N ILE A 558 -12.41 8.22 -36.64
CA ILE A 558 -13.13 7.39 -35.66
C ILE A 558 -13.27 5.95 -36.14
N SER A 559 -13.48 5.73 -37.46
CA SER A 559 -13.60 4.38 -38.01
C SER A 559 -12.31 3.56 -37.86
N GLU A 560 -11.16 4.16 -38.18
CA GLU A 560 -9.85 3.49 -38.04
C GLU A 560 -9.46 3.26 -36.58
N MET A 561 -9.69 4.24 -35.71
CA MET A 561 -9.40 4.15 -34.29
C MET A 561 -10.19 3.02 -33.61
N LEU A 562 -11.46 2.90 -33.96
CA LEU A 562 -12.34 1.90 -33.34
C LEU A 562 -12.19 0.50 -33.95
N GLU A 563 -11.70 0.35 -35.17
CA GLU A 563 -11.51 -0.95 -35.80
C GLU A 563 -10.53 -1.82 -34.98
N GLU A 564 -9.35 -1.27 -34.65
CA GLU A 564 -8.36 -1.93 -33.80
C GLU A 564 -8.91 -2.21 -32.38
N PHE A 565 -9.61 -1.25 -31.80
CA PHE A 565 -10.18 -1.36 -30.46
C PHE A 565 -11.27 -2.44 -30.39
N LEU A 566 -12.19 -2.47 -31.35
CA LEU A 566 -13.30 -3.44 -31.39
C LEU A 566 -12.83 -4.84 -31.73
N GLU A 567 -11.74 -5.02 -32.49
CA GLU A 567 -11.16 -6.34 -32.78
C GLU A 567 -10.71 -7.02 -31.47
N ASN A 568 -10.13 -6.24 -30.56
CA ASN A 568 -9.75 -6.73 -29.25
C ASN A 568 -10.96 -7.20 -28.43
N TRP A 569 -12.06 -6.45 -28.46
CA TRP A 569 -13.30 -6.82 -27.79
C TRP A 569 -13.98 -8.03 -28.45
N ARG A 570 -13.92 -8.18 -29.76
CA ARG A 570 -14.47 -9.37 -30.47
C ARG A 570 -13.88 -10.67 -29.95
N ALA A 571 -12.58 -10.71 -29.70
CA ALA A 571 -11.92 -11.89 -29.15
C ALA A 571 -12.48 -12.28 -27.76
N ILE A 572 -12.75 -11.31 -26.90
CA ILE A 572 -13.31 -11.51 -25.55
C ILE A 572 -14.78 -11.93 -25.64
N LEU A 573 -15.59 -11.22 -26.46
CA LEU A 573 -17.02 -11.45 -26.59
C LEU A 573 -17.35 -12.81 -27.21
N ASN A 574 -16.62 -13.22 -28.27
CA ASN A 574 -16.80 -14.51 -28.89
C ASN A 574 -16.59 -15.68 -27.92
N ARG A 575 -15.65 -15.53 -26.98
CA ARG A 575 -15.41 -16.53 -25.96
C ARG A 575 -16.61 -16.69 -25.02
N ASN A 576 -17.24 -15.57 -24.65
CA ASN A 576 -18.43 -15.56 -23.80
C ASN A 576 -19.72 -15.86 -24.57
N GLY A 577 -19.60 -16.36 -25.82
CA GLY A 577 -20.75 -16.69 -26.67
C GLY A 577 -21.54 -15.46 -27.11
N VAL A 578 -20.96 -14.26 -27.04
CA VAL A 578 -21.58 -12.98 -27.40
C VAL A 578 -21.11 -12.57 -28.82
N LYS A 579 -22.05 -12.29 -29.68
CA LYS A 579 -21.76 -11.82 -31.04
C LYS A 579 -21.80 -10.28 -31.09
N LEU A 580 -20.66 -9.67 -31.48
CA LEU A 580 -20.56 -8.22 -31.71
C LEU A 580 -20.73 -7.91 -33.21
N THR A 581 -21.75 -7.13 -33.54
CA THR A 581 -21.94 -6.54 -34.86
C THR A 581 -21.68 -5.04 -34.78
N ALA A 582 -20.60 -4.57 -35.40
CA ALA A 582 -20.23 -3.17 -35.40
C ALA A 582 -20.21 -2.61 -36.83
N PHE A 583 -20.79 -1.44 -37.00
CA PHE A 583 -20.75 -0.62 -38.20
C PHE A 583 -20.31 0.78 -37.85
N CYS A 584 -19.28 1.29 -38.52
CA CYS A 584 -18.86 2.67 -38.42
C CYS A 584 -18.80 3.29 -39.82
N GLU A 585 -19.50 4.41 -39.98
CA GLU A 585 -19.42 5.19 -41.22
C GLU A 585 -18.00 5.71 -41.44
N LYS A 586 -17.52 5.70 -42.68
CA LYS A 586 -16.15 6.09 -43.01
C LYS A 586 -15.97 7.63 -42.93
N ASP A 587 -14.71 8.04 -42.76
CA ASP A 587 -14.28 9.45 -42.81
C ASP A 587 -14.93 10.37 -41.75
N ILE A 588 -15.22 9.84 -40.59
CA ILE A 588 -15.61 10.64 -39.45
C ILE A 588 -14.34 11.17 -38.74
N ILE A 589 -13.99 12.40 -39.00
CA ILE A 589 -12.84 13.06 -38.35
C ILE A 589 -13.35 13.84 -37.12
N PHE A 590 -12.86 13.47 -35.94
CA PHE A 590 -13.30 14.07 -34.70
C PHE A 590 -12.13 14.40 -33.77
N LYS A 591 -12.16 15.58 -33.14
CA LYS A 591 -11.12 16.03 -32.21
C LYS A 591 -11.45 15.56 -30.81
N CYS A 592 -10.80 14.50 -30.35
CA CYS A 592 -11.05 13.92 -29.04
C CYS A 592 -9.77 13.39 -28.38
N PHE A 593 -9.90 12.98 -27.14
CA PHE A 593 -8.98 12.00 -26.57
C PHE A 593 -9.47 10.63 -27.00
N ALA A 594 -8.61 9.81 -27.63
CA ALA A 594 -8.99 8.46 -28.06
C ALA A 594 -9.58 7.63 -26.91
N PHE A 595 -8.99 7.79 -25.73
CA PHE A 595 -9.41 7.12 -24.50
C PHE A 595 -10.87 7.42 -24.09
N ASP A 596 -11.37 8.64 -24.32
CA ASP A 596 -12.73 9.02 -23.94
C ASP A 596 -13.78 8.19 -24.73
N ILE A 597 -13.56 8.01 -26.02
CA ILE A 597 -14.47 7.24 -26.88
C ILE A 597 -14.36 5.73 -26.60
N GLU A 598 -13.14 5.23 -26.47
CA GLU A 598 -12.87 3.84 -26.08
C GLU A 598 -13.52 3.51 -24.72
N ASN A 599 -13.50 4.47 -23.80
CA ASN A 599 -14.07 4.34 -22.47
C ASN A 599 -15.60 4.27 -22.47
N ILE A 600 -16.26 5.13 -23.24
CA ILE A 600 -17.71 5.04 -23.43
C ILE A 600 -18.09 3.62 -23.87
N ILE A 601 -17.44 3.11 -24.93
CA ILE A 601 -17.76 1.80 -25.49
C ILE A 601 -17.42 0.66 -24.52
N SER A 602 -16.28 0.75 -23.80
CA SER A 602 -15.90 -0.25 -22.79
C SER A 602 -16.91 -0.37 -21.66
N ASN A 603 -17.43 0.76 -21.15
CA ASN A 603 -18.44 0.76 -20.08
C ASN A 603 -19.76 0.11 -20.58
N LEU A 604 -20.17 0.41 -21.81
CA LEU A 604 -21.36 -0.20 -22.40
C LEU A 604 -21.21 -1.72 -22.57
N ILE A 605 -20.10 -2.17 -23.16
CA ILE A 605 -19.83 -3.61 -23.36
C ILE A 605 -19.72 -4.36 -22.03
N SER A 606 -19.05 -3.76 -21.03
CA SER A 606 -18.90 -4.36 -19.70
C SER A 606 -20.27 -4.53 -19.01
N ASN A 607 -21.15 -3.52 -19.11
CA ASN A 607 -22.51 -3.62 -18.59
C ASN A 607 -23.34 -4.69 -19.28
N SER A 608 -23.18 -4.84 -20.62
CA SER A 608 -23.86 -5.89 -21.37
C SER A 608 -23.38 -7.28 -20.97
N LEU A 609 -22.04 -7.48 -20.80
CA LEU A 609 -21.50 -8.75 -20.30
C LEU A 609 -22.08 -9.09 -18.93
N ALA A 610 -22.06 -8.15 -17.99
CA ALA A 610 -22.68 -8.34 -16.67
C ALA A 610 -24.18 -8.62 -16.73
N SER A 611 -24.89 -8.10 -17.76
CA SER A 611 -26.29 -8.39 -17.99
C SER A 611 -26.52 -9.81 -18.54
N PHE A 612 -25.61 -10.32 -19.36
CA PHE A 612 -25.68 -11.68 -19.93
C PHE A 612 -25.36 -12.77 -18.90
N ASP A 613 -24.59 -12.46 -17.84
CA ASP A 613 -24.17 -13.41 -16.81
C ASP A 613 -25.20 -13.57 -15.67
N ARG A 614 -26.27 -12.76 -15.64
CA ARG A 614 -27.41 -12.94 -14.72
C ARG A 614 -28.17 -14.23 -15.04
N GLU A 615 -28.34 -15.07 -14.04
CA GLU A 615 -28.76 -16.49 -14.06
C GLU A 615 -29.88 -16.89 -15.04
N SER A 616 -29.70 -18.10 -15.58
CA SER A 616 -30.51 -19.02 -16.38
C SER A 616 -30.42 -18.84 -17.90
N GLU A 617 -29.57 -19.67 -18.50
CA GLU A 617 -29.38 -19.86 -19.96
C GLU A 617 -30.68 -20.14 -20.75
N SER A 618 -31.81 -20.41 -20.09
CA SER A 618 -33.07 -20.83 -20.75
C SER A 618 -33.97 -19.68 -21.19
N VAL A 619 -33.73 -18.43 -20.81
CA VAL A 619 -34.62 -17.30 -21.07
C VAL A 619 -34.03 -16.26 -22.05
N LEU A 620 -32.73 -16.09 -22.06
CA LEU A 620 -32.06 -15.20 -23.02
C LEU A 620 -31.79 -15.96 -24.33
N GLY A 621 -32.33 -15.48 -25.43
CA GLY A 621 -32.03 -15.98 -26.77
C GLY A 621 -30.55 -15.85 -27.13
N LYS A 622 -30.21 -15.47 -28.35
CA LYS A 622 -28.82 -15.21 -28.75
C LYS A 622 -28.28 -13.97 -28.03
N LYS A 623 -27.08 -14.08 -27.42
CA LYS A 623 -26.36 -12.97 -26.83
C LYS A 623 -25.70 -12.13 -27.96
N GLU A 624 -26.27 -10.97 -28.25
CA GLU A 624 -25.81 -10.11 -29.36
C GLU A 624 -25.64 -8.66 -28.85
N ILE A 625 -24.61 -8.00 -29.37
CA ILE A 625 -24.34 -6.56 -29.18
C ILE A 625 -24.25 -5.92 -30.56
N HIS A 626 -24.98 -4.83 -30.77
CA HIS A 626 -24.98 -4.04 -31.99
C HIS A 626 -24.47 -2.64 -31.71
N LEU A 627 -23.40 -2.23 -32.37
CA LEU A 627 -22.81 -0.92 -32.32
C LEU A 627 -22.86 -0.28 -33.69
N ARG A 628 -23.45 0.90 -33.83
CA ARG A 628 -23.51 1.66 -35.06
C ARG A 628 -23.10 3.08 -34.84
N ILE A 629 -22.19 3.62 -35.67
CA ILE A 629 -21.68 4.99 -35.61
C ILE A 629 -21.91 5.65 -36.95
N GLU A 630 -22.58 6.78 -36.91
CA GLU A 630 -22.96 7.58 -38.08
C GLU A 630 -22.49 9.01 -37.94
N LYS A 631 -22.18 9.62 -39.09
CA LYS A 631 -21.76 11.02 -39.14
C LYS A 631 -22.91 11.96 -38.80
N TRP A 632 -22.63 13.00 -38.05
CA TRP A 632 -23.58 14.06 -37.74
C TRP A 632 -22.92 15.43 -38.01
N GLU A 633 -23.74 16.46 -38.26
CA GLU A 633 -23.28 17.80 -38.65
C GLU A 633 -22.21 18.38 -37.68
N LYS A 634 -22.36 18.12 -36.38
CA LYS A 634 -21.47 18.62 -35.31
C LYS A 634 -20.47 17.58 -34.81
N GLY A 635 -20.49 16.34 -35.32
CA GLY A 635 -19.65 15.27 -34.86
C GLY A 635 -20.12 13.90 -35.32
N PHE A 636 -20.51 13.02 -34.40
CA PHE A 636 -21.06 11.70 -34.74
C PHE A 636 -22.10 11.22 -33.72
N ILE A 637 -22.93 10.24 -34.13
CA ILE A 637 -23.90 9.58 -33.29
C ILE A 637 -23.50 8.13 -33.12
N LEU A 638 -23.48 7.66 -31.87
CA LEU A 638 -23.24 6.28 -31.50
C LEU A 638 -24.56 5.66 -31.04
N TYR A 639 -24.98 4.60 -31.73
CA TYR A 639 -26.11 3.76 -31.35
C TYR A 639 -25.56 2.46 -30.79
N TYR A 640 -26.00 2.11 -29.59
CA TYR A 640 -25.62 0.87 -28.92
C TYR A 640 -26.86 0.13 -28.45
N GLU A 641 -26.92 -1.17 -28.74
CA GLU A 641 -28.00 -2.05 -28.36
C GLU A 641 -27.45 -3.42 -27.96
N ASP A 642 -27.99 -4.04 -26.91
CA ASP A 642 -27.73 -5.41 -26.54
C ASP A 642 -29.01 -6.19 -26.31
N THR A 643 -28.90 -7.53 -26.29
CA THR A 643 -30.00 -8.46 -26.10
C THR A 643 -30.06 -9.02 -24.66
N GLY A 644 -29.47 -8.31 -23.68
CA GLY A 644 -29.43 -8.71 -22.28
C GLY A 644 -30.75 -8.56 -21.56
N TRP A 645 -30.71 -8.58 -20.23
CA TRP A 645 -31.91 -8.46 -19.39
C TRP A 645 -32.55 -7.06 -19.39
N GLY A 646 -31.82 -6.06 -19.89
CA GLY A 646 -32.26 -4.68 -19.90
C GLY A 646 -32.27 -4.03 -18.50
N LEU A 647 -33.03 -2.93 -18.37
CA LEU A 647 -33.18 -2.20 -17.11
C LEU A 647 -34.19 -2.88 -16.19
N SER A 648 -33.93 -2.86 -14.89
CA SER A 648 -34.94 -3.32 -13.91
C SER A 648 -36.15 -2.38 -13.87
N ASP A 649 -37.25 -2.86 -13.32
CA ASP A 649 -38.51 -2.09 -13.21
C ASP A 649 -38.35 -0.77 -12.45
N LYS A 650 -37.37 -0.70 -11.54
CA LYS A 650 -36.97 0.53 -10.83
C LYS A 650 -36.53 1.61 -11.82
N TYR A 651 -35.73 1.25 -12.82
CA TYR A 651 -35.13 2.19 -13.76
C TYR A 651 -35.91 2.35 -15.07
N LYS A 652 -36.74 1.39 -15.45
CA LYS A 652 -37.58 1.49 -16.68
C LYS A 652 -38.45 2.75 -16.68
N LYS A 653 -38.99 3.16 -15.53
CA LYS A 653 -39.82 4.36 -15.42
C LYS A 653 -39.01 5.66 -15.61
N ARG A 654 -37.77 5.68 -15.19
CA ARG A 654 -36.86 6.83 -15.26
C ARG A 654 -35.46 6.35 -15.59
N PRO A 655 -35.17 6.02 -16.88
CA PRO A 655 -33.87 5.50 -17.30
C PRO A 655 -32.70 6.42 -16.98
N ASP A 656 -32.91 7.73 -16.91
CA ASP A 656 -31.88 8.74 -16.66
C ASP A 656 -31.19 8.54 -15.29
N ILE A 657 -31.83 7.89 -14.32
CA ILE A 657 -31.28 7.64 -12.99
C ILE A 657 -30.03 6.77 -13.04
N ILE A 658 -29.91 5.84 -14.02
CA ILE A 658 -28.69 5.03 -14.17
C ILE A 658 -27.45 5.86 -14.47
N MET A 659 -27.62 7.12 -14.86
CA MET A 659 -26.55 8.08 -15.13
C MET A 659 -26.14 8.88 -13.89
N GLU A 660 -26.71 8.63 -12.73
CA GLU A 660 -26.33 9.25 -11.46
C GLU A 660 -25.19 8.43 -10.81
N ALA A 661 -24.34 9.11 -10.03
CA ALA A 661 -23.20 8.46 -9.39
C ALA A 661 -23.68 7.46 -8.31
N PHE A 662 -23.06 6.29 -8.29
CA PHE A 662 -23.35 5.21 -7.32
C PHE A 662 -24.71 4.53 -7.46
N GLU A 663 -25.43 4.75 -8.55
CA GLU A 663 -26.66 4.01 -8.86
C GLU A 663 -26.32 2.65 -9.49
N SER A 664 -26.71 1.58 -8.81
CA SER A 664 -26.49 0.19 -9.24
C SER A 664 -27.63 -0.71 -8.74
N ASP A 665 -28.08 -1.63 -9.56
CA ASP A 665 -29.03 -2.70 -9.19
C ASP A 665 -28.35 -3.89 -8.47
N LYS A 666 -27.02 -3.84 -8.34
CA LYS A 666 -26.22 -4.94 -7.77
C LYS A 666 -26.16 -4.94 -6.24
N SER A 667 -26.67 -3.88 -5.57
CA SER A 667 -26.74 -3.79 -4.12
C SER A 667 -27.95 -4.58 -3.60
N GLY A 668 -27.78 -5.86 -3.23
CA GLY A 668 -28.87 -6.61 -2.59
C GLY A 668 -28.88 -8.13 -2.75
N SER A 669 -27.87 -8.76 -3.34
CA SER A 669 -27.78 -10.23 -3.32
C SER A 669 -27.10 -10.69 -2.04
N GLU A 670 -27.77 -11.56 -1.24
CA GLU A 670 -27.30 -12.18 0.01
C GLU A 670 -26.08 -13.13 -0.17
N ARG A 671 -25.38 -13.09 -1.30
CA ARG A 671 -24.15 -13.85 -1.54
C ARG A 671 -22.96 -12.93 -1.36
N GLU A 672 -22.29 -13.06 -0.24
CA GLU A 672 -21.11 -12.29 0.22
C GLU A 672 -19.86 -12.34 -0.70
N GLU A 673 -19.92 -12.90 -1.90
CA GLU A 673 -18.77 -13.10 -2.80
C GLU A 673 -18.91 -12.42 -4.17
N ASP A 674 -20.04 -11.84 -4.54
CA ASP A 674 -20.20 -11.11 -5.80
C ASP A 674 -19.90 -9.63 -5.58
N GLU A 675 -18.78 -9.16 -6.17
CA GLU A 675 -18.33 -7.76 -6.13
C GLU A 675 -19.44 -6.81 -6.59
N ASP A 676 -19.91 -5.97 -5.69
CA ASP A 676 -20.87 -4.89 -5.96
C ASP A 676 -20.32 -3.99 -7.08
N GLY A 677 -21.08 -3.87 -8.17
CA GLY A 677 -20.74 -2.91 -9.23
C GLY A 677 -20.70 -1.50 -8.65
N THR A 678 -19.65 -0.75 -8.95
CA THR A 678 -19.40 0.59 -8.36
C THR A 678 -20.48 1.64 -8.64
N GLY A 679 -21.44 1.37 -9.54
CA GLY A 679 -22.44 2.34 -9.98
C GLY A 679 -21.89 3.58 -10.69
N MET A 680 -20.60 3.56 -11.07
CA MET A 680 -19.90 4.72 -11.65
C MET A 680 -19.82 4.68 -13.18
N GLY A 681 -19.98 3.51 -13.82
CA GLY A 681 -19.75 3.35 -15.25
C GLY A 681 -20.61 4.26 -16.13
N MET A 682 -21.91 4.27 -15.90
CA MET A 682 -22.85 5.10 -16.68
C MET A 682 -22.75 6.59 -16.34
N TRP A 683 -22.41 6.95 -15.11
CA TRP A 683 -22.09 8.31 -14.73
C TRP A 683 -20.85 8.85 -15.48
N ILE A 684 -19.82 8.03 -15.64
CA ILE A 684 -18.63 8.37 -16.44
C ILE A 684 -19.02 8.61 -17.90
N VAL A 685 -19.84 7.75 -18.49
CA VAL A 685 -20.38 7.93 -19.85
C VAL A 685 -21.07 9.29 -19.98
N LYS A 686 -21.99 9.61 -19.06
CA LYS A 686 -22.70 10.92 -19.04
C LYS A 686 -21.72 12.10 -18.98
N ARG A 687 -20.78 12.06 -18.04
CA ARG A 687 -19.79 13.15 -17.89
C ARG A 687 -18.97 13.35 -19.15
N THR A 688 -18.47 12.25 -19.73
CA THR A 688 -17.69 12.31 -20.99
C THR A 688 -18.52 12.90 -22.11
N VAL A 689 -19.77 12.48 -22.28
CA VAL A 689 -20.65 13.00 -23.32
C VAL A 689 -20.91 14.50 -23.16
N VAL A 690 -21.18 14.96 -21.94
CA VAL A 690 -21.37 16.39 -21.65
C VAL A 690 -20.12 17.19 -21.97
N GLU A 691 -18.91 16.67 -21.73
CA GLU A 691 -17.64 17.34 -22.06
C GLU A 691 -17.46 17.58 -23.57
N TYR A 692 -18.09 16.75 -24.41
CA TYR A 692 -18.12 16.93 -25.86
C TYR A 692 -19.42 17.62 -26.36
N ASN A 693 -20.06 18.43 -25.50
CA ASN A 693 -21.31 19.11 -25.82
C ASN A 693 -22.37 18.19 -26.43
N GLY A 694 -22.37 16.93 -25.95
CA GLY A 694 -23.21 15.88 -26.44
C GLY A 694 -24.47 15.67 -25.59
N ASP A 695 -25.33 14.80 -26.03
CA ASP A 695 -26.53 14.35 -25.32
C ASP A 695 -26.70 12.84 -25.40
N ILE A 696 -27.50 12.31 -24.47
CA ILE A 696 -27.78 10.88 -24.34
C ILE A 696 -29.28 10.67 -24.34
N ASP A 697 -29.74 9.73 -25.15
CA ASP A 697 -31.13 9.30 -25.19
C ASP A 697 -31.27 7.82 -24.76
N LEU A 698 -32.06 7.61 -23.72
CA LEU A 698 -32.40 6.31 -23.11
C LEU A 698 -33.91 6.00 -23.24
N SER A 699 -34.67 6.82 -23.97
CA SER A 699 -36.13 6.79 -24.00
C SER A 699 -36.71 5.43 -24.43
N GLU A 700 -36.05 4.71 -25.33
CA GLU A 700 -36.51 3.41 -25.81
C GLU A 700 -36.55 2.34 -24.72
N ASN A 701 -35.70 2.45 -23.68
CA ASN A 701 -35.70 1.47 -22.59
C ASN A 701 -36.97 1.45 -21.72
N LYS A 702 -37.86 2.46 -21.86
CA LYS A 702 -39.15 2.50 -21.16
C LYS A 702 -40.14 1.44 -21.65
N ILE A 703 -39.96 0.98 -22.88
CA ILE A 703 -40.92 0.08 -23.54
C ILE A 703 -40.30 -1.27 -23.89
N LEU A 704 -38.97 -1.45 -23.68
CA LEU A 704 -38.29 -2.69 -23.91
C LEU A 704 -38.58 -3.71 -22.80
N ASP A 705 -38.99 -4.92 -23.17
CA ASP A 705 -39.12 -6.03 -22.23
C ASP A 705 -37.74 -6.57 -21.82
N ASN A 706 -36.86 -6.77 -22.80
CA ASN A 706 -35.47 -7.22 -22.62
C ASN A 706 -34.56 -6.41 -23.56
N GLY A 707 -33.26 -6.42 -23.26
CA GLY A 707 -32.26 -5.65 -23.98
C GLY A 707 -32.11 -4.22 -23.47
N PHE A 708 -31.00 -3.62 -23.82
CA PHE A 708 -30.66 -2.24 -23.47
C PHE A 708 -30.32 -1.44 -24.73
N LYS A 709 -30.79 -0.20 -24.80
CA LYS A 709 -30.51 0.72 -25.91
C LYS A 709 -30.07 2.07 -25.41
N ILE A 710 -29.07 2.64 -26.07
CA ILE A 710 -28.62 4.00 -25.81
C ILE A 710 -28.19 4.66 -27.10
N VAL A 711 -28.57 5.91 -27.27
CA VAL A 711 -28.12 6.78 -28.35
C VAL A 711 -27.29 7.91 -27.77
N ILE A 712 -26.04 8.04 -28.20
CA ILE A 712 -25.10 9.06 -27.71
C ILE A 712 -24.73 9.95 -28.90
N ARG A 713 -24.99 11.26 -28.77
CA ARG A 713 -24.55 12.26 -29.73
C ARG A 713 -23.35 12.99 -29.19
N LEU A 714 -22.23 13.05 -29.95
CA LEU A 714 -21.02 13.73 -29.58
C LEU A 714 -20.77 14.88 -30.55
N GLY A 715 -20.78 16.11 -30.02
CA GLY A 715 -20.52 17.34 -30.77
C GLY A 715 -19.05 17.75 -30.68
N GLY A 716 -18.49 18.33 -31.77
CA GLY A 716 -17.18 18.98 -31.72
C GLY A 716 -17.27 20.30 -30.94
N MET A 717 -16.20 20.63 -30.19
CA MET A 717 -16.01 21.96 -29.59
C MET A 717 -15.67 22.98 -30.65
#